data_441c78a395e0b10e000ea94d34e4f564
#
_entry.id   441c78a395e0b10e000ea94d34e4f564
#
_cell.length_a   1.000
_cell.length_b   1.000
_cell.length_c   1.000
_cell.angle_alpha   90.00
_cell.angle_beta   90.00
_cell.angle_gamma   90.00
#
_symmetry.space_group_name_H-M   'P 1'
#
loop_
_entity.id
_entity.type
_entity.pdbx_description
1 polymer ?
#
loop_
_entity_poly.entity_id
_entity_poly.type
_entity_poly.pdbx_seq_one_letter_code
_entity_poly.pdbx_strand_id
1 'polypeptide(L)'
;MPDRPLILFPSPERADRERKAPSFPRIVKPSFSRQFARLQPSFNVLQAAFEQKNLKIQQSPTGINPEFALVFEIIGTVDNFYTAVKNTDGLEWMFDIETDSFLPDDDFYSISRNGQRDEGLLNGKLYCIMSNQQAMSQLLSLWQRYQDGETDVFKRGFAGLRDVFTHIKNIRRWNAQDRIAETRAIDYWRESLEFDGNSPVPFEIELFFRSDFQKRHIAVDTISREIQSLGGRIIQECVISDIFYQGMLVELPRIAIEELVNNYEEIELSKVDDIMFFRPVCQSAFISENDSEVCTLTKESPLPVGDAVVAVFDGMPMQNHRLLRNRVIIDDPDDYATDYESKYRIHGTSMVSLAIYGDLNRNDTPISSPVYVRPILRPKPCFEGMEEGIPDDHMLIDTLHRAIKRMMEGDGESPATAPNTKVINLSIGDPVRQLTGIMSPIARLLDFFAYKYKILFIISAGNHPEIIDFVNKPFDELKALNMSQRNKVFGDAINNNQWNLKILSPSESLNGLTIGALYDDFTSPAENSRCIWAVDKGMPSPMSAIGKGYRSTIAPDLFYYGGRKFIRKNHDGTSTWITSTREPGCLSAAPYEAGSKDGCAFYSGTSDAAAQITHEAAKCYDVLNQLFLEETGVGILPESTAILLKAMLTHGASWEPIAEKLSLAMGSSPKQLSKWLGNGIPNIDRVVECTKERITLIGLGEVKIDEGEVFRLPLPVDFSSRLMKRKLTVTLAYLSPVVPNKQAYRGIQLWFDVDDNGKGLVPDRLNTEWQAVRKGSLQHEIFVGEKAIVWNDEDLIIKVNCKADACKKVKTAIPYCLFVSFEVAEGFDVDLYTDVAAKIHQRVEIQDS
;
A
#
# COMPACT_ATOMS: atom_id res chain seq x y z
N MET A 1 -13.55 -22.43 22.62
CA MET A 1 -12.32 -21.62 22.90
C MET A 1 -11.17 -22.54 23.24
N PRO A 2 -9.90 -22.14 22.96
CA PRO A 2 -8.73 -22.84 23.47
C PRO A 2 -8.70 -22.82 25.01
N ASP A 3 -7.99 -23.79 25.60
CA ASP A 3 -7.88 -23.90 27.08
C ASP A 3 -7.23 -22.66 27.72
N ARG A 4 -6.45 -21.90 26.95
CA ARG A 4 -5.80 -20.62 27.33
C ARG A 4 -6.12 -19.56 26.26
N PRO A 5 -7.25 -18.85 26.38
CA PRO A 5 -7.65 -17.84 25.40
C PRO A 5 -6.78 -16.58 25.48
N LEU A 6 -6.95 -15.71 24.49
CA LEU A 6 -6.45 -14.33 24.52
C LEU A 6 -7.07 -13.58 25.72
N ILE A 7 -6.33 -12.59 26.24
CA ILE A 7 -6.76 -11.79 27.39
C ILE A 7 -6.88 -10.32 26.95
N LEU A 8 -7.90 -9.64 27.45
CA LEU A 8 -8.04 -8.20 27.24
C LEU A 8 -7.24 -7.42 28.29
N PHE A 9 -6.46 -6.42 27.87
CA PHE A 9 -5.86 -5.46 28.79
C PHE A 9 -6.97 -4.62 29.45
N PRO A 10 -6.77 -4.18 30.71
CA PRO A 10 -7.56 -3.07 31.26
C PRO A 10 -7.40 -1.82 30.41
N SER A 11 -8.32 -0.87 30.54
CA SER A 11 -8.25 0.41 29.84
C SER A 11 -6.91 1.11 30.07
N PRO A 12 -6.27 1.66 29.01
CA PRO A 12 -4.94 2.26 29.16
C PRO A 12 -4.97 3.54 29.98
N GLU A 13 -3.88 3.81 30.68
CA GLU A 13 -3.67 5.06 31.43
C GLU A 13 -3.24 6.18 30.47
N ARG A 14 -3.83 7.36 30.60
CA ARG A 14 -3.42 8.53 29.82
C ARG A 14 -2.06 9.05 30.25
N ALA A 15 -1.26 9.47 29.28
CA ALA A 15 0.07 10.04 29.49
C ALA A 15 0.37 11.14 28.46
N ASP A 16 1.35 11.98 28.78
CA ASP A 16 1.88 12.91 27.77
C ASP A 16 2.70 12.17 26.72
N ARG A 17 2.64 12.64 25.48
CA ARG A 17 3.47 12.12 24.41
C ARG A 17 4.96 12.32 24.71
N GLU A 18 5.78 11.32 24.40
CA GLU A 18 7.24 11.46 24.45
C GLU A 18 7.70 12.45 23.35
N ARG A 19 8.44 13.48 23.77
CA ARG A 19 9.00 14.49 22.86
C ARG A 19 10.51 14.29 22.73
N LYS A 20 10.97 13.82 21.58
CA LYS A 20 12.40 13.80 21.24
C LYS A 20 12.77 15.09 20.52
N ALA A 21 13.86 15.72 20.89
CA ALA A 21 14.38 16.88 20.18
C ALA A 21 14.74 16.44 18.75
N PRO A 22 14.31 17.18 17.70
CA PRO A 22 14.66 16.85 16.33
C PRO A 22 16.18 17.01 16.12
N SER A 23 16.82 15.94 15.67
CA SER A 23 18.24 15.95 15.26
C SER A 23 18.29 16.04 13.74
N PHE A 24 18.31 17.24 13.20
CA PHE A 24 18.50 17.46 11.76
C PHE A 24 19.97 17.74 11.44
N PRO A 25 20.52 17.28 10.29
CA PRO A 25 21.80 17.76 9.81
C PRO A 25 21.70 19.28 9.55
N ARG A 26 22.76 20.02 9.89
CA ARG A 26 22.80 21.46 9.67
C ARG A 26 23.02 21.72 8.18
N ILE A 27 22.00 22.26 7.51
CA ILE A 27 22.11 22.68 6.11
C ILE A 27 22.63 24.13 6.06
N VAL A 28 23.68 24.35 5.30
CA VAL A 28 24.18 25.67 4.94
C VAL A 28 23.36 26.21 3.79
N LYS A 29 23.09 27.51 3.81
CA LYS A 29 22.23 28.22 2.86
C LYS A 29 22.94 29.48 2.40
N PRO A 30 22.66 29.98 1.17
CA PRO A 30 23.23 31.21 0.67
C PRO A 30 22.75 32.44 1.44
N SER A 31 23.51 33.51 1.38
CA SER A 31 23.09 34.82 1.86
C SER A 31 21.93 35.38 1.02
N PHE A 32 21.18 36.38 1.52
CA PHE A 32 20.08 37.00 0.79
C PHE A 32 20.49 37.52 -0.59
N SER A 33 21.59 38.25 -0.68
CA SER A 33 22.07 38.78 -1.95
C SER A 33 22.50 37.71 -2.94
N ARG A 34 23.14 36.65 -2.45
CA ARG A 34 23.54 35.51 -3.27
C ARG A 34 22.31 34.72 -3.77
N GLN A 35 21.34 34.52 -2.90
CA GLN A 35 20.08 33.82 -3.24
C GLN A 35 19.30 34.61 -4.30
N PHE A 36 19.22 35.93 -4.16
CA PHE A 36 18.59 36.78 -5.15
C PHE A 36 19.28 36.68 -6.52
N ALA A 37 20.60 36.89 -6.57
CA ALA A 37 21.35 36.82 -7.84
C ALA A 37 21.16 35.47 -8.55
N ARG A 38 21.09 34.42 -7.79
CA ARG A 38 20.95 33.05 -8.32
C ARG A 38 19.55 32.78 -8.94
N LEU A 39 18.47 33.27 -8.32
CA LEU A 39 17.11 32.97 -8.74
C LEU A 39 16.46 34.03 -9.65
N GLN A 40 17.03 35.24 -9.72
CA GLN A 40 16.47 36.30 -10.56
C GLN A 40 16.26 35.89 -12.02
N PRO A 41 17.16 35.13 -12.68
CA PRO A 41 16.91 34.65 -14.05
C PRO A 41 15.66 33.79 -14.16
N SER A 42 15.45 32.87 -13.20
CA SER A 42 14.25 32.00 -13.20
C SER A 42 12.96 32.81 -13.01
N PHE A 43 12.95 33.80 -12.12
CA PHE A 43 11.80 34.69 -11.95
C PHE A 43 11.53 35.55 -13.21
N ASN A 44 12.56 36.03 -13.89
CA ASN A 44 12.39 36.77 -15.13
C ASN A 44 11.79 35.92 -16.25
N VAL A 45 12.22 34.66 -16.40
CA VAL A 45 11.63 33.71 -17.37
C VAL A 45 10.16 33.48 -17.07
N LEU A 46 9.79 33.27 -15.81
CA LEU A 46 8.39 33.07 -15.41
C LEU A 46 7.53 34.31 -15.72
N GLN A 47 8.04 35.50 -15.40
CA GLN A 47 7.35 36.76 -15.70
C GLN A 47 7.09 36.90 -17.20
N ALA A 48 8.10 36.70 -18.03
CA ALA A 48 7.98 36.77 -19.48
C ALA A 48 6.95 35.75 -20.03
N ALA A 49 6.91 34.53 -19.46
CA ALA A 49 5.93 33.51 -19.83
C ALA A 49 4.49 33.94 -19.52
N PHE A 50 4.25 34.56 -18.35
CA PHE A 50 2.92 35.11 -18.00
C PHE A 50 2.51 36.23 -18.94
N GLU A 51 3.41 37.15 -19.27
CA GLU A 51 3.16 38.24 -20.21
C GLU A 51 2.80 37.71 -21.61
N GLN A 52 3.54 36.72 -22.11
CA GLN A 52 3.29 36.11 -23.42
C GLN A 52 1.93 35.36 -23.45
N LYS A 53 1.59 34.59 -22.42
CA LYS A 53 0.30 33.89 -22.33
C LYS A 53 -0.86 34.88 -22.26
N ASN A 54 -0.69 35.99 -21.54
CA ASN A 54 -1.70 37.06 -21.43
C ASN A 54 -1.98 37.71 -22.78
N LEU A 55 -0.96 37.97 -23.59
CA LEU A 55 -1.13 38.51 -24.95
C LEU A 55 -1.91 37.54 -25.85
N LYS A 56 -1.67 36.25 -25.74
CA LYS A 56 -2.45 35.24 -26.50
C LYS A 56 -3.91 35.19 -26.07
N ILE A 57 -4.21 35.33 -24.77
CA ILE A 57 -5.58 35.28 -24.22
C ILE A 57 -6.37 36.58 -24.54
N GLN A 58 -5.72 37.76 -24.54
CA GLN A 58 -6.38 39.02 -24.97
C GLN A 58 -6.88 38.97 -26.42
N GLN A 59 -6.33 38.09 -27.21
CA GLN A 59 -6.78 37.81 -28.60
C GLN A 59 -7.92 36.79 -28.65
N SER A 60 -8.30 36.17 -27.50
CA SER A 60 -9.35 35.15 -27.42
C SER A 60 -10.51 35.65 -26.54
N PRO A 61 -11.78 35.41 -26.92
CA PRO A 61 -12.96 36.01 -26.26
C PRO A 61 -13.30 35.42 -24.87
N THR A 62 -12.50 34.55 -24.27
CA THR A 62 -12.87 33.78 -23.06
C THR A 62 -12.63 34.48 -21.72
N GLY A 63 -11.99 35.64 -21.67
CA GLY A 63 -11.89 36.47 -20.44
C GLY A 63 -11.20 35.82 -19.21
N ILE A 64 -10.48 34.72 -19.37
CA ILE A 64 -9.87 33.96 -18.29
C ILE A 64 -8.46 34.47 -18.03
N ASN A 65 -8.12 34.73 -16.75
CA ASN A 65 -6.75 35.06 -16.38
C ASN A 65 -5.83 33.84 -16.57
N PRO A 66 -4.66 34.01 -17.20
CA PRO A 66 -3.70 32.91 -17.37
C PRO A 66 -3.22 32.40 -16.01
N GLU A 67 -3.19 31.07 -15.86
CA GLU A 67 -2.63 30.38 -14.69
C GLU A 67 -1.55 29.42 -15.13
N PHE A 68 -0.53 29.25 -14.28
CA PHE A 68 0.56 28.31 -14.48
C PHE A 68 0.76 27.43 -13.24
N ALA A 69 1.03 26.15 -13.45
CA ALA A 69 1.54 25.25 -12.42
C ALA A 69 3.03 25.55 -12.17
N LEU A 70 3.35 26.09 -11.00
CA LEU A 70 4.69 26.44 -10.58
C LEU A 70 5.25 25.41 -9.62
N VAL A 71 6.51 25.03 -9.82
CA VAL A 71 7.26 24.13 -8.94
C VAL A 71 8.32 24.92 -8.19
N PHE A 72 8.27 24.84 -6.86
CA PHE A 72 9.31 25.35 -5.97
C PHE A 72 10.15 24.18 -5.47
N GLU A 73 11.39 24.09 -5.92
CA GLU A 73 12.37 23.10 -5.49
C GLU A 73 13.07 23.61 -4.23
N ILE A 74 12.82 22.96 -3.10
CA ILE A 74 13.23 23.47 -1.78
C ILE A 74 14.13 22.46 -1.08
N ILE A 75 15.27 22.94 -0.54
CA ILE A 75 16.15 22.14 0.30
C ILE A 75 15.63 22.14 1.75
N GLY A 76 15.39 20.94 2.29
CA GLY A 76 14.78 20.76 3.61
C GLY A 76 13.25 20.91 3.57
N THR A 77 12.67 21.38 4.67
CA THR A 77 11.22 21.56 4.83
C THR A 77 10.87 22.98 5.26
N VAL A 78 9.73 23.47 4.77
CA VAL A 78 9.18 24.78 5.17
C VAL A 78 7.75 24.56 5.71
N ASP A 79 7.59 24.66 7.03
CA ASP A 79 6.36 24.26 7.73
C ASP A 79 5.12 25.12 7.44
N ASN A 80 5.30 26.40 7.15
CA ASN A 80 4.19 27.36 7.02
C ASN A 80 3.88 27.75 5.57
N PHE A 81 4.46 27.08 4.58
CA PHE A 81 4.27 27.47 3.18
C PHE A 81 2.82 27.27 2.71
N TYR A 82 2.21 26.15 3.08
CA TYR A 82 0.79 25.92 2.79
C TYR A 82 -0.13 27.05 3.30
N THR A 83 0.13 27.55 4.50
CA THR A 83 -0.62 28.68 5.08
C THR A 83 -0.38 29.96 4.30
N ALA A 84 0.84 30.20 3.87
CA ALA A 84 1.20 31.37 3.08
C ALA A 84 0.55 31.36 1.68
N VAL A 85 0.50 30.21 1.02
CA VAL A 85 -0.20 30.02 -0.25
C VAL A 85 -1.69 30.31 -0.09
N LYS A 86 -2.35 29.80 0.94
CA LYS A 86 -3.77 30.07 1.22
C LYS A 86 -4.08 31.55 1.49
N ASN A 87 -3.12 32.30 2.02
CA ASN A 87 -3.29 33.72 2.33
C ASN A 87 -2.92 34.64 1.15
N THR A 88 -2.53 34.08 0.02
CA THR A 88 -2.15 34.85 -1.18
C THR A 88 -3.23 34.64 -2.24
N ASP A 89 -3.98 35.68 -2.56
CA ASP A 89 -5.02 35.62 -3.58
C ASP A 89 -4.42 35.22 -4.94
N GLY A 90 -5.05 34.26 -5.61
CA GLY A 90 -4.62 33.76 -6.90
C GLY A 90 -3.51 32.70 -6.83
N LEU A 91 -3.09 32.27 -5.62
CA LEU A 91 -2.33 31.04 -5.45
C LEU A 91 -3.25 29.90 -4.99
N GLU A 92 -3.06 28.71 -5.54
CA GLU A 92 -3.76 27.52 -5.12
C GLU A 92 -2.77 26.36 -4.92
N TRP A 93 -2.82 25.71 -3.75
CA TRP A 93 -1.98 24.57 -3.44
C TRP A 93 -2.44 23.34 -4.17
N MET A 94 -1.55 22.71 -4.93
CA MET A 94 -1.82 21.47 -5.64
C MET A 94 -1.34 20.26 -4.85
N PHE A 95 -0.03 20.10 -4.72
CA PHE A 95 0.58 18.99 -3.97
C PHE A 95 2.05 19.32 -3.59
N ASP A 96 2.66 18.46 -2.78
CA ASP A 96 4.09 18.45 -2.52
C ASP A 96 4.69 17.06 -2.70
N ILE A 97 5.96 16.99 -3.13
CA ILE A 97 6.75 15.77 -3.30
C ILE A 97 8.04 15.90 -2.48
N GLU A 98 8.35 14.91 -1.62
CA GLU A 98 9.67 14.82 -0.97
C GLU A 98 10.66 14.18 -1.93
N THR A 99 11.86 14.69 -1.93
CA THR A 99 12.99 14.15 -2.69
C THR A 99 14.26 14.14 -1.84
N ASP A 100 15.03 13.09 -2.00
CA ASP A 100 16.35 12.91 -1.38
C ASP A 100 17.48 12.97 -2.43
N SER A 101 17.17 13.50 -3.60
CA SER A 101 18.03 13.46 -4.77
C SER A 101 18.71 14.78 -5.13
N PHE A 102 18.59 15.83 -4.31
CA PHE A 102 19.27 17.07 -4.61
C PHE A 102 20.78 16.96 -4.39
N LEU A 103 21.54 17.19 -5.45
CA LEU A 103 22.99 17.29 -5.35
C LEU A 103 23.38 18.54 -4.54
N PRO A 104 24.33 18.42 -3.57
CA PRO A 104 24.89 19.57 -2.90
C PRO A 104 25.64 20.46 -3.90
N ASP A 105 25.66 21.77 -3.65
CA ASP A 105 26.40 22.75 -4.41
C ASP A 105 27.10 23.74 -3.46
N ASP A 106 27.69 24.81 -3.98
CA ASP A 106 28.38 25.79 -3.14
C ASP A 106 27.43 26.64 -2.29
N ASP A 107 26.16 26.68 -2.64
CA ASP A 107 25.12 27.44 -1.96
C ASP A 107 24.31 26.58 -0.94
N PHE A 108 24.15 25.29 -1.25
CA PHE A 108 23.42 24.33 -0.40
C PHE A 108 24.21 23.04 -0.17
N TYR A 109 24.61 22.79 1.06
CA TYR A 109 25.30 21.58 1.49
C TYR A 109 25.01 21.27 2.97
N SER A 110 25.21 20.04 3.39
CA SER A 110 25.13 19.69 4.80
C SER A 110 26.49 19.70 5.49
N ILE A 111 26.48 19.96 6.80
CA ILE A 111 27.68 19.89 7.65
C ILE A 111 27.48 18.70 8.59
N SER A 112 28.47 17.80 8.60
CA SER A 112 28.56 16.67 9.52
C SER A 112 28.73 17.12 10.96
N ARG A 113 28.53 16.22 11.94
CA ARG A 113 28.76 16.49 13.37
C ARG A 113 30.21 16.98 13.67
N ASN A 114 31.15 16.61 12.82
CA ASN A 114 32.55 16.99 12.93
C ASN A 114 32.87 18.32 12.28
N GLY A 115 31.88 19.07 11.80
CA GLY A 115 32.05 20.38 11.16
C GLY A 115 32.56 20.36 9.71
N GLN A 116 32.67 19.18 9.10
CA GLN A 116 33.09 19.01 7.70
C GLN A 116 31.89 19.04 6.75
N ARG A 117 32.10 19.58 5.54
CA ARG A 117 31.15 19.54 4.45
C ARG A 117 30.89 18.07 4.09
N ASP A 118 29.60 17.73 3.95
CA ASP A 118 29.12 16.42 3.53
C ASP A 118 28.68 16.52 2.06
N GLU A 119 29.20 15.65 1.22
CA GLU A 119 28.87 15.56 -0.21
C GLU A 119 27.67 14.60 -0.48
N GLY A 120 27.02 14.11 0.57
CA GLY A 120 25.81 13.31 0.46
C GLY A 120 24.64 14.10 -0.13
N LEU A 121 23.70 13.39 -0.78
CA LEU A 121 22.48 13.99 -1.33
C LEU A 121 21.67 14.71 -0.25
N LEU A 122 21.08 15.84 -0.61
CA LEU A 122 20.27 16.66 0.27
C LEU A 122 18.78 16.29 0.13
N ASN A 123 18.13 16.17 1.27
CA ASN A 123 16.68 16.03 1.32
C ASN A 123 16.01 17.37 1.05
N GLY A 124 14.91 17.33 0.32
CA GLY A 124 14.11 18.52 0.05
C GLY A 124 12.71 18.21 -0.37
N LYS A 125 12.00 19.23 -0.87
CA LYS A 125 10.63 19.12 -1.37
C LYS A 125 10.42 19.89 -2.66
N LEU A 126 9.58 19.32 -3.53
CA LEU A 126 8.96 20.02 -4.64
C LEU A 126 7.57 20.46 -4.18
N TYR A 127 7.31 21.75 -4.16
CA TYR A 127 5.96 22.28 -3.92
C TYR A 127 5.34 22.72 -5.23
N CYS A 128 4.19 22.15 -5.60
CA CYS A 128 3.44 22.54 -6.78
C CYS A 128 2.25 23.41 -6.40
N ILE A 129 2.17 24.58 -7.00
CA ILE A 129 1.09 25.54 -6.81
C ILE A 129 0.61 26.08 -8.15
N MET A 130 -0.70 26.34 -8.27
CA MET A 130 -1.23 27.16 -9.36
C MET A 130 -1.10 28.64 -9.01
N SER A 131 -0.66 29.44 -9.97
CA SER A 131 -0.50 30.88 -9.82
C SER A 131 -1.09 31.61 -11.00
N ASN A 132 -1.92 32.64 -10.76
CA ASN A 132 -2.33 33.60 -11.76
C ASN A 132 -1.32 34.78 -11.85
N GLN A 133 -1.52 35.66 -12.79
CA GLN A 133 -0.64 36.81 -13.04
C GLN A 133 -0.59 37.75 -11.82
N GLN A 134 -1.69 38.00 -11.15
CA GLN A 134 -1.74 38.87 -9.96
C GLN A 134 -0.90 38.28 -8.82
N ALA A 135 -1.06 36.99 -8.55
CA ALA A 135 -0.27 36.29 -7.53
C ALA A 135 1.21 36.27 -7.89
N MET A 136 1.57 36.07 -9.17
CA MET A 136 2.97 36.14 -9.61
C MET A 136 3.54 37.53 -9.39
N SER A 137 2.82 38.59 -9.70
CA SER A 137 3.25 39.97 -9.44
C SER A 137 3.46 40.22 -7.95
N GLN A 138 2.61 39.68 -7.09
CA GLN A 138 2.77 39.76 -5.63
C GLN A 138 3.98 38.98 -5.15
N LEU A 139 4.24 37.78 -5.66
CA LEU A 139 5.43 36.98 -5.35
C LEU A 139 6.71 37.73 -5.74
N LEU A 140 6.73 38.34 -6.92
CA LEU A 140 7.87 39.14 -7.38
C LEU A 140 8.10 40.37 -6.48
N SER A 141 7.05 41.06 -6.05
CA SER A 141 7.16 42.18 -5.10
C SER A 141 7.71 41.72 -3.75
N LEU A 142 7.23 40.60 -3.22
CA LEU A 142 7.75 40.02 -1.99
C LEU A 142 9.20 39.55 -2.13
N TRP A 143 9.54 39.00 -3.31
CA TRP A 143 10.90 38.58 -3.63
C TRP A 143 11.88 39.79 -3.63
N GLN A 144 11.50 40.93 -4.25
CA GLN A 144 12.27 42.13 -4.26
C GLN A 144 12.51 42.68 -2.82
N ARG A 145 11.45 42.72 -2.01
CA ARG A 145 11.55 43.16 -0.60
C ARG A 145 12.35 42.21 0.27
N TYR A 146 12.39 40.91 -0.06
CA TYR A 146 13.29 39.95 0.56
C TYR A 146 14.74 40.28 0.29
N GLN A 147 15.08 40.72 -0.93
CA GLN A 147 16.42 41.17 -1.30
C GLN A 147 16.86 42.35 -0.42
N ASP A 148 15.95 43.29 -0.19
CA ASP A 148 16.25 44.52 0.58
C ASP A 148 16.35 44.24 2.09
N GLY A 149 16.21 42.98 2.50
CA GLY A 149 16.28 42.54 3.91
C GLY A 149 15.05 42.91 4.75
N GLU A 150 13.94 43.32 4.12
CA GLU A 150 12.74 43.67 4.79
C GLU A 150 12.05 42.42 5.37
N THR A 151 12.04 42.26 6.69
CA THR A 151 11.40 41.11 7.37
C THR A 151 9.96 41.39 7.79
N ASP A 152 9.57 42.64 7.92
CA ASP A 152 8.26 43.05 8.43
C ASP A 152 7.10 42.71 7.49
N VAL A 153 7.33 42.65 6.18
CA VAL A 153 6.35 42.24 5.15
C VAL A 153 5.88 40.82 5.28
N PHE A 154 6.70 39.96 5.88
CA PHE A 154 6.42 38.54 6.05
C PHE A 154 5.71 38.21 7.37
N LYS A 155 5.24 39.23 8.12
CA LYS A 155 4.44 39.03 9.34
C LYS A 155 2.99 38.61 8.98
N ARG A 156 2.30 37.97 9.92
CA ARG A 156 0.88 37.62 9.86
C ARG A 156 0.43 36.77 8.66
N GLY A 157 1.05 35.55 8.52
CA GLY A 157 0.59 34.58 7.55
C GLY A 157 1.48 34.42 6.31
N PHE A 158 2.43 35.32 6.08
CA PHE A 158 3.40 35.25 4.97
C PHE A 158 4.80 34.74 5.37
N ALA A 159 5.01 34.39 6.63
CA ALA A 159 6.32 33.88 7.11
C ALA A 159 6.80 32.65 6.31
N GLY A 160 5.88 31.80 5.87
CA GLY A 160 6.18 30.66 5.02
C GLY A 160 6.81 31.03 3.68
N LEU A 161 6.45 32.16 3.06
CA LEU A 161 7.09 32.62 1.81
C LEU A 161 8.52 33.09 2.05
N ARG A 162 8.79 33.79 3.15
CA ARG A 162 10.17 34.16 3.51
C ARG A 162 11.03 32.92 3.71
N ASP A 163 10.51 31.93 4.41
CA ASP A 163 11.23 30.68 4.68
C ASP A 163 11.47 29.90 3.38
N VAL A 164 10.47 29.88 2.46
CA VAL A 164 10.65 29.34 1.10
C VAL A 164 11.76 30.06 0.37
N PHE A 165 11.76 31.40 0.29
CA PHE A 165 12.79 32.16 -0.41
C PHE A 165 14.22 31.88 0.12
N THR A 166 14.32 31.54 1.41
CA THR A 166 15.60 31.17 2.02
C THR A 166 16.08 29.77 1.63
N HIS A 167 15.14 28.86 1.34
CA HIS A 167 15.41 27.44 1.13
C HIS A 167 15.29 27.00 -0.35
N ILE A 168 14.78 27.88 -1.21
CA ILE A 168 14.51 27.54 -2.60
C ILE A 168 15.82 27.32 -3.39
N LYS A 169 15.92 26.15 -4.01
CA LYS A 169 16.99 25.81 -4.93
C LYS A 169 16.68 26.27 -6.35
N ASN A 170 15.41 26.10 -6.77
CA ASN A 170 14.96 26.53 -8.10
C ASN A 170 13.45 26.83 -8.09
N ILE A 171 12.99 27.60 -9.07
CA ILE A 171 11.57 27.81 -9.38
C ILE A 171 11.38 27.67 -10.88
N ARG A 172 10.38 26.88 -11.28
CA ARG A 172 10.08 26.60 -12.69
C ARG A 172 8.61 26.27 -12.88
N ARG A 173 8.19 26.09 -14.13
CA ARG A 173 6.86 25.54 -14.44
C ARG A 173 6.87 24.02 -14.32
N TRP A 174 5.71 23.44 -14.03
CA TRP A 174 5.42 22.03 -14.25
C TRP A 174 5.41 21.78 -15.75
N ASN A 175 6.33 20.96 -16.24
CA ASN A 175 6.57 20.80 -17.67
C ASN A 175 6.10 19.44 -18.20
N ALA A 176 6.24 19.21 -19.50
CA ALA A 176 5.85 17.96 -20.14
C ALA A 176 6.59 16.74 -19.58
N GLN A 177 7.87 16.89 -19.25
CA GLN A 177 8.68 15.83 -18.63
C GLN A 177 8.13 15.42 -17.26
N ASP A 178 7.73 16.37 -16.41
CA ASP A 178 7.14 16.08 -15.10
C ASP A 178 5.84 15.28 -15.22
N ARG A 179 5.03 15.56 -16.25
CA ARG A 179 3.73 14.90 -16.50
C ARG A 179 3.87 13.44 -16.92
N ILE A 180 5.00 13.07 -17.47
CA ILE A 180 5.22 11.77 -18.11
C ILE A 180 6.20 10.90 -17.31
N ALA A 181 7.27 11.50 -16.73
CA ALA A 181 8.37 10.76 -16.14
C ALA A 181 7.94 9.87 -14.96
N GLU A 182 7.01 10.32 -14.13
CA GLU A 182 6.56 9.61 -12.93
C GLU A 182 5.65 8.41 -13.22
N THR A 183 5.13 8.29 -14.45
CA THR A 183 4.01 7.38 -14.75
C THR A 183 4.36 6.28 -15.76
N ARG A 184 5.55 6.32 -16.36
CA ARG A 184 5.99 5.41 -17.43
C ARG A 184 5.04 5.42 -18.66
N ALA A 185 4.31 6.52 -18.89
CA ALA A 185 3.36 6.62 -19.99
C ALA A 185 4.04 6.44 -21.37
N ILE A 186 5.28 6.91 -21.55
CA ILE A 186 6.03 6.72 -22.82
C ILE A 186 6.31 5.24 -23.07
N ASP A 187 6.70 4.49 -22.04
CA ASP A 187 7.00 3.05 -22.19
C ASP A 187 5.73 2.31 -22.60
N TYR A 188 4.60 2.61 -21.93
CA TYR A 188 3.29 2.06 -22.27
C TYR A 188 2.89 2.39 -23.73
N TRP A 189 3.07 3.63 -24.17
CA TRP A 189 2.74 4.02 -25.55
C TRP A 189 3.63 3.33 -26.58
N ARG A 190 4.94 3.15 -26.29
CA ARG A 190 5.84 2.40 -27.16
C ARG A 190 5.41 0.95 -27.29
N GLU A 191 5.15 0.28 -26.17
CA GLU A 191 4.63 -1.07 -26.17
C GLU A 191 3.31 -1.19 -26.95
N SER A 192 2.38 -0.25 -26.75
CA SER A 192 1.11 -0.22 -27.49
C SER A 192 1.31 -0.02 -28.99
N LEU A 193 2.38 0.66 -29.42
CA LEU A 193 2.70 0.84 -30.84
C LEU A 193 3.39 -0.38 -31.47
N GLU A 194 4.02 -1.25 -30.68
CA GLU A 194 4.64 -2.50 -31.16
C GLU A 194 3.59 -3.58 -31.48
N PHE A 195 2.43 -3.55 -30.85
CA PHE A 195 1.32 -4.45 -31.19
C PHE A 195 0.73 -4.10 -32.57
N ASP A 196 0.60 -5.13 -33.41
CA ASP A 196 0.08 -4.99 -34.78
C ASP A 196 -1.45 -4.76 -34.71
N GLY A 197 -1.87 -3.52 -34.88
CA GLY A 197 -3.28 -3.13 -34.87
C GLY A 197 -3.49 -1.67 -35.26
N ASN A 198 -4.66 -1.37 -35.82
CA ASN A 198 -5.06 -0.01 -36.20
C ASN A 198 -5.89 0.69 -35.10
N SER A 199 -6.10 0.06 -33.96
CA SER A 199 -6.95 0.59 -32.89
C SER A 199 -6.32 1.81 -32.23
N PRO A 200 -7.12 2.83 -31.87
CA PRO A 200 -6.67 3.93 -31.04
C PRO A 200 -6.09 3.43 -29.72
N VAL A 201 -5.19 4.19 -29.14
CA VAL A 201 -4.54 3.85 -27.86
C VAL A 201 -5.22 4.62 -26.73
N PRO A 202 -5.84 3.91 -25.75
CA PRO A 202 -6.45 4.54 -24.60
C PRO A 202 -5.39 4.89 -23.54
N PHE A 203 -5.61 5.99 -22.80
CA PHE A 203 -4.82 6.38 -21.64
C PHE A 203 -5.60 7.32 -20.74
N GLU A 204 -5.16 7.44 -19.48
CA GLU A 204 -5.77 8.32 -18.49
C GLU A 204 -4.99 9.65 -18.41
N ILE A 205 -5.72 10.75 -18.34
CA ILE A 205 -5.19 12.08 -18.01
C ILE A 205 -5.66 12.43 -16.60
N GLU A 206 -4.74 12.49 -15.63
CA GLU A 206 -5.01 13.01 -14.28
C GLU A 206 -4.77 14.52 -14.28
N LEU A 207 -5.79 15.28 -13.84
CA LEU A 207 -5.73 16.73 -13.75
C LEU A 207 -5.39 17.18 -12.34
N PHE A 208 -4.80 18.37 -12.22
CA PHE A 208 -4.75 19.08 -10.95
C PHE A 208 -6.15 19.33 -10.43
N PHE A 209 -6.48 18.79 -9.27
CA PHE A 209 -7.80 18.98 -8.68
C PHE A 209 -7.95 20.42 -8.19
N ARG A 210 -8.78 21.20 -8.87
CA ARG A 210 -9.07 22.59 -8.52
C ARG A 210 -10.29 22.64 -7.57
N SER A 211 -10.22 23.49 -6.53
CA SER A 211 -11.35 23.68 -5.60
C SER A 211 -12.55 24.31 -6.29
N ASP A 212 -12.32 25.18 -7.26
CA ASP A 212 -13.35 25.87 -8.02
C ASP A 212 -13.90 24.97 -9.15
N PHE A 213 -15.21 24.75 -9.14
CA PHE A 213 -15.91 23.94 -10.14
C PHE A 213 -15.78 24.51 -11.56
N GLN A 214 -15.84 25.85 -11.73
CA GLN A 214 -15.75 26.48 -13.07
C GLN A 214 -14.35 26.26 -13.66
N LYS A 215 -13.29 26.36 -12.83
CA LYS A 215 -11.92 26.08 -13.28
C LYS A 215 -11.76 24.63 -13.71
N ARG A 216 -12.36 23.66 -12.97
CA ARG A 216 -12.36 22.26 -13.37
C ARG A 216 -13.02 22.03 -14.72
N HIS A 217 -14.16 22.67 -14.97
CA HIS A 217 -14.88 22.54 -16.24
C HIS A 217 -14.10 23.15 -17.40
N ILE A 218 -13.48 24.31 -17.20
CA ILE A 218 -12.63 24.95 -18.21
C ILE A 218 -11.41 24.08 -18.56
N ALA A 219 -10.81 23.42 -17.57
CA ALA A 219 -9.71 22.49 -17.81
C ALA A 219 -10.13 21.31 -18.70
N VAL A 220 -11.30 20.72 -18.41
CA VAL A 220 -11.90 19.65 -19.21
C VAL A 220 -12.15 20.13 -20.65
N ASP A 221 -12.79 21.30 -20.83
CA ASP A 221 -13.07 21.85 -22.16
C ASP A 221 -11.80 22.13 -22.96
N THR A 222 -10.72 22.55 -22.27
CA THR A 222 -9.44 22.82 -22.94
C THR A 222 -8.80 21.53 -23.41
N ILE A 223 -8.72 20.52 -22.52
CA ILE A 223 -8.15 19.21 -22.87
C ILE A 223 -8.99 18.53 -23.96
N SER A 224 -10.32 18.64 -23.89
CA SER A 224 -11.23 18.08 -24.90
C SER A 224 -10.97 18.62 -26.30
N ARG A 225 -10.69 19.93 -26.41
CA ARG A 225 -10.34 20.56 -27.70
C ARG A 225 -8.98 20.05 -28.23
N GLU A 226 -7.99 19.90 -27.36
CA GLU A 226 -6.68 19.37 -27.76
C GLU A 226 -6.78 17.89 -28.19
N ILE A 227 -7.52 17.05 -27.46
CA ILE A 227 -7.79 15.65 -27.82
C ILE A 227 -8.49 15.57 -29.18
N GLN A 228 -9.53 16.37 -29.42
CA GLN A 228 -10.25 16.42 -30.71
C GLN A 228 -9.37 16.91 -31.86
N SER A 229 -8.48 17.87 -31.58
CA SER A 229 -7.55 18.39 -32.61
C SER A 229 -6.54 17.31 -33.05
N LEU A 230 -6.21 16.37 -32.18
CA LEU A 230 -5.37 15.20 -32.49
C LEU A 230 -6.17 14.01 -33.05
N GLY A 231 -7.47 14.19 -33.32
CA GLY A 231 -8.33 13.14 -33.87
C GLY A 231 -8.78 12.09 -32.82
N GLY A 232 -8.62 12.37 -31.54
CA GLY A 232 -9.03 11.48 -30.45
C GLY A 232 -10.42 11.78 -29.91
N ARG A 233 -10.81 11.00 -28.88
CA ARG A 233 -12.08 11.22 -28.16
C ARG A 233 -11.90 10.96 -26.66
N ILE A 234 -12.86 11.52 -25.89
CA ILE A 234 -13.00 11.24 -24.46
C ILE A 234 -13.94 10.04 -24.32
N ILE A 235 -13.53 9.08 -23.49
CA ILE A 235 -14.30 7.87 -23.20
C ILE A 235 -15.09 8.10 -21.90
N GLN A 236 -14.42 8.57 -20.83
CA GLN A 236 -15.04 8.76 -19.52
C GLN A 236 -14.39 9.95 -18.79
N GLU A 237 -15.17 10.61 -17.93
CA GLU A 237 -14.69 11.59 -16.98
C GLU A 237 -15.03 11.12 -15.56
N CYS A 238 -14.14 11.38 -14.59
CA CYS A 238 -14.35 11.01 -13.20
C CYS A 238 -13.84 12.11 -12.26
N VAL A 239 -14.65 12.47 -11.26
CA VAL A 239 -14.29 13.44 -10.22
C VAL A 239 -14.62 12.86 -8.86
N ILE A 240 -13.59 12.69 -7.99
CA ILE A 240 -13.74 12.21 -6.61
C ILE A 240 -13.12 13.25 -5.69
N SER A 241 -13.94 14.16 -5.19
CA SER A 241 -13.49 15.31 -4.41
C SER A 241 -12.84 14.94 -3.09
N ASP A 242 -13.28 13.84 -2.46
CA ASP A 242 -12.77 13.36 -1.18
C ASP A 242 -11.28 12.99 -1.21
N ILE A 243 -10.78 12.61 -2.37
CA ILE A 243 -9.37 12.25 -2.58
C ILE A 243 -8.63 13.21 -3.50
N PHE A 244 -9.19 14.38 -3.78
CA PHE A 244 -8.62 15.39 -4.70
C PHE A 244 -8.27 14.79 -6.06
N TYR A 245 -9.19 14.01 -6.64
CA TYR A 245 -9.00 13.35 -7.92
C TYR A 245 -9.94 13.92 -8.97
N GLN A 246 -9.39 14.23 -10.14
CA GLN A 246 -10.09 14.49 -11.38
C GLN A 246 -9.31 13.82 -12.50
N GLY A 247 -9.98 12.98 -13.28
CA GLY A 247 -9.35 12.23 -14.38
C GLY A 247 -10.26 12.11 -15.59
N MET A 248 -9.64 11.89 -16.73
CA MET A 248 -10.29 11.66 -18.00
C MET A 248 -9.66 10.42 -18.66
N LEU A 249 -10.48 9.47 -19.06
CA LEU A 249 -10.07 8.36 -19.92
C LEU A 249 -10.28 8.82 -21.35
N VAL A 250 -9.22 8.80 -22.15
CA VAL A 250 -9.19 9.28 -23.53
C VAL A 250 -8.54 8.25 -24.44
N GLU A 251 -8.80 8.34 -25.73
CA GLU A 251 -8.05 7.59 -26.72
C GLU A 251 -7.57 8.50 -27.84
N LEU A 252 -6.38 8.20 -28.37
CA LEU A 252 -5.80 8.89 -29.52
C LEU A 252 -5.48 7.92 -30.66
N PRO A 253 -5.54 8.36 -31.91
CA PRO A 253 -5.04 7.61 -33.05
C PRO A 253 -3.54 7.31 -32.90
N ARG A 254 -3.08 6.16 -33.40
CA ARG A 254 -1.67 5.73 -33.31
C ARG A 254 -0.67 6.79 -33.80
N ILE A 255 -1.00 7.50 -34.88
CA ILE A 255 -0.15 8.58 -35.41
C ILE A 255 0.09 9.68 -34.36
N ALA A 256 -0.95 10.07 -33.61
CA ALA A 256 -0.81 11.07 -32.56
C ALA A 256 -0.01 10.54 -31.37
N ILE A 257 -0.12 9.25 -31.04
CA ILE A 257 0.71 8.59 -30.03
C ILE A 257 2.18 8.51 -30.47
N GLU A 258 2.46 8.20 -31.75
CA GLU A 258 3.83 8.24 -32.29
C GLU A 258 4.47 9.62 -32.15
N GLU A 259 3.69 10.69 -32.43
CA GLU A 259 4.15 12.07 -32.23
C GLU A 259 4.41 12.35 -30.73
N LEU A 260 3.53 11.92 -29.83
CA LEU A 260 3.73 12.06 -28.38
C LEU A 260 4.98 11.32 -27.91
N VAL A 261 5.24 10.11 -28.38
CA VAL A 261 6.44 9.34 -28.00
C VAL A 261 7.72 10.00 -28.47
N ASN A 262 7.70 10.60 -29.67
CA ASN A 262 8.90 11.18 -30.29
C ASN A 262 9.15 12.65 -29.93
N ASN A 263 8.08 13.46 -29.78
CA ASN A 263 8.13 14.91 -29.66
C ASN A 263 7.18 15.48 -28.60
N TYR A 264 7.00 14.81 -27.45
CA TYR A 264 6.02 15.22 -26.45
C TYR A 264 6.20 16.68 -25.97
N GLU A 265 7.41 17.24 -26.00
CA GLU A 265 7.67 18.63 -25.62
C GLU A 265 7.07 19.65 -26.59
N GLU A 266 6.78 19.29 -27.83
CA GLU A 266 6.26 20.18 -28.86
C GLU A 266 4.74 20.16 -28.97
N ILE A 267 4.08 19.09 -28.48
CA ILE A 267 2.63 18.91 -28.58
C ILE A 267 1.88 19.77 -27.57
N GLU A 268 0.86 20.50 -28.02
CA GLU A 268 0.10 21.43 -27.16
C GLU A 268 -0.60 20.71 -26.00
N LEU A 269 -1.12 19.50 -26.21
CA LEU A 269 -1.72 18.69 -25.15
C LEU A 269 -0.76 18.48 -23.96
N SER A 270 0.52 18.19 -24.20
CA SER A 270 1.50 17.99 -23.13
C SER A 270 1.89 19.28 -22.40
N LYS A 271 1.53 20.46 -22.93
CA LYS A 271 1.80 21.78 -22.38
C LYS A 271 0.63 22.35 -21.56
N VAL A 272 -0.52 21.69 -21.57
CA VAL A 272 -1.70 22.15 -20.81
C VAL A 272 -1.40 22.18 -19.31
N ASP A 273 -1.50 23.35 -18.68
CA ASP A 273 -1.09 23.55 -17.30
C ASP A 273 -1.96 22.81 -16.28
N ASP A 274 -3.21 22.48 -16.62
CA ASP A 274 -4.13 21.74 -15.75
C ASP A 274 -3.85 20.22 -15.72
N ILE A 275 -3.03 19.69 -16.64
CA ILE A 275 -2.63 18.29 -16.62
C ILE A 275 -1.55 18.06 -15.59
N MET A 276 -1.84 17.16 -14.65
CA MET A 276 -0.90 16.68 -13.66
C MET A 276 -0.05 15.53 -14.20
N PHE A 277 -0.70 14.47 -14.68
CA PHE A 277 -0.04 13.29 -15.22
C PHE A 277 -0.78 12.70 -16.42
N PHE A 278 -0.02 12.13 -17.34
CA PHE A 278 -0.50 11.09 -18.24
C PHE A 278 -0.26 9.73 -17.60
N ARG A 279 -1.24 8.84 -17.62
CA ARG A 279 -1.14 7.52 -17.01
C ARG A 279 -1.52 6.44 -18.02
N PRO A 280 -0.85 5.28 -18.01
CA PRO A 280 -1.35 4.10 -18.71
C PRO A 280 -2.78 3.76 -18.25
N VAL A 281 -3.57 3.14 -19.09
CA VAL A 281 -4.80 2.46 -18.64
C VAL A 281 -4.40 1.26 -17.77
N CYS A 282 -5.21 0.95 -16.78
CA CYS A 282 -4.98 -0.22 -15.95
C CYS A 282 -4.95 -1.50 -16.80
N GLN A 283 -3.85 -2.25 -16.69
CA GLN A 283 -3.61 -3.47 -17.45
C GLN A 283 -3.64 -4.74 -16.60
N SER A 284 -4.24 -4.66 -15.42
CA SER A 284 -4.52 -5.87 -14.64
C SER A 284 -5.34 -6.84 -15.45
N ALA A 285 -4.75 -7.98 -15.78
CA ALA A 285 -5.39 -9.03 -16.52
C ALA A 285 -4.86 -10.40 -16.07
N PHE A 286 -5.67 -11.43 -16.22
CA PHE A 286 -5.39 -12.79 -15.80
C PHE A 286 -5.63 -13.74 -16.96
N ILE A 287 -4.59 -14.46 -17.37
CA ILE A 287 -4.64 -15.38 -18.53
C ILE A 287 -5.63 -16.52 -18.24
N SER A 288 -6.49 -16.79 -19.23
CA SER A 288 -7.59 -17.74 -19.11
C SER A 288 -7.21 -19.19 -19.54
N GLU A 289 -5.97 -19.62 -19.29
CA GLU A 289 -5.64 -21.05 -19.46
C GLU A 289 -6.31 -21.87 -18.34
N ASN A 290 -6.95 -22.95 -18.71
CA ASN A 290 -7.66 -23.81 -17.77
C ASN A 290 -7.52 -25.29 -18.12
N ASP A 291 -6.57 -25.95 -17.47
CA ASP A 291 -6.37 -27.41 -17.47
C ASP A 291 -7.08 -28.05 -16.26
N SER A 292 -8.26 -27.58 -15.90
CA SER A 292 -8.97 -28.03 -14.71
C SER A 292 -9.27 -29.52 -14.72
N GLU A 293 -9.36 -30.09 -13.52
CA GLU A 293 -9.73 -31.48 -13.29
C GLU A 293 -11.02 -31.56 -12.47
N VAL A 294 -11.67 -32.72 -12.44
CA VAL A 294 -12.85 -32.92 -11.58
C VAL A 294 -12.46 -32.87 -10.12
N CYS A 295 -13.06 -31.97 -9.36
CA CYS A 295 -12.82 -31.85 -7.94
C CYS A 295 -13.36 -33.07 -7.18
N THR A 296 -12.47 -33.83 -6.57
CA THR A 296 -12.79 -35.06 -5.83
C THR A 296 -13.24 -34.82 -4.39
N LEU A 297 -13.23 -33.59 -3.91
CA LEU A 297 -13.58 -33.23 -2.54
C LEU A 297 -15.09 -33.47 -2.32
N THR A 298 -15.40 -34.34 -1.35
CA THR A 298 -16.79 -34.80 -1.08
C THR A 298 -17.39 -34.27 0.23
N LYS A 299 -16.61 -33.45 0.98
CA LYS A 299 -17.03 -33.00 2.32
C LYS A 299 -18.23 -32.05 2.25
N GLU A 300 -19.38 -32.49 2.82
CA GLU A 300 -20.46 -31.57 3.11
C GLU A 300 -20.07 -30.67 4.27
N SER A 301 -20.07 -29.34 4.03
CA SER A 301 -19.81 -28.35 5.05
C SER A 301 -21.06 -27.53 5.35
N PRO A 302 -21.27 -27.08 6.60
CA PRO A 302 -22.41 -26.24 6.95
C PRO A 302 -22.55 -25.06 5.99
N LEU A 303 -23.76 -24.67 5.67
CA LEU A 303 -24.03 -23.47 4.89
C LEU A 303 -23.73 -22.23 5.74
N PRO A 304 -23.26 -21.14 5.12
CA PRO A 304 -23.01 -19.90 5.83
C PRO A 304 -24.31 -19.28 6.35
N VAL A 305 -24.18 -18.50 7.42
CA VAL A 305 -25.31 -17.82 8.07
C VAL A 305 -24.97 -16.35 8.33
N GLY A 306 -25.99 -15.52 8.43
CA GLY A 306 -25.83 -14.09 8.74
C GLY A 306 -25.41 -13.24 7.52
N ASP A 307 -24.89 -12.05 7.79
CA ASP A 307 -24.48 -11.09 6.79
C ASP A 307 -23.05 -11.38 6.29
N ALA A 308 -22.74 -10.89 5.10
CA ALA A 308 -21.39 -11.00 4.55
C ALA A 308 -20.39 -10.16 5.38
N VAL A 309 -19.41 -10.83 5.95
CA VAL A 309 -18.26 -10.20 6.64
C VAL A 309 -17.14 -9.89 5.63
N VAL A 310 -17.04 -10.69 4.58
CA VAL A 310 -16.03 -10.60 3.53
C VAL A 310 -16.67 -10.23 2.21
N ALA A 311 -16.03 -9.32 1.48
CA ALA A 311 -16.31 -9.03 0.08
C ALA A 311 -15.11 -9.38 -0.80
N VAL A 312 -15.36 -9.84 -2.02
CA VAL A 312 -14.36 -10.08 -3.08
C VAL A 312 -14.73 -9.23 -4.29
N PHE A 313 -13.80 -8.34 -4.68
CA PHE A 313 -13.93 -7.51 -5.87
C PHE A 313 -12.98 -8.06 -6.94
N ASP A 314 -13.55 -8.80 -7.90
CA ASP A 314 -12.80 -9.60 -8.86
C ASP A 314 -13.61 -9.88 -10.13
N GLY A 315 -13.31 -10.95 -10.88
CA GLY A 315 -14.13 -11.43 -11.99
C GLY A 315 -15.43 -12.08 -11.54
N MET A 316 -16.30 -12.36 -12.50
CA MET A 316 -17.59 -13.04 -12.27
C MET A 316 -17.34 -14.51 -11.87
N PRO A 317 -17.72 -14.96 -10.67
CA PRO A 317 -17.52 -16.35 -10.26
C PRO A 317 -18.58 -17.29 -10.86
N MET A 318 -18.27 -18.58 -10.87
CA MET A 318 -19.22 -19.64 -11.17
C MET A 318 -20.15 -19.89 -9.97
N GLN A 319 -21.19 -19.07 -9.81
CA GLN A 319 -22.13 -19.14 -8.69
C GLN A 319 -22.73 -20.54 -8.46
N ASN A 320 -22.94 -21.28 -9.54
CA ASN A 320 -23.52 -22.63 -9.47
C ASN A 320 -22.48 -23.74 -9.27
N HIS A 321 -21.19 -23.41 -9.12
CA HIS A 321 -20.16 -24.37 -8.78
C HIS A 321 -20.49 -25.05 -7.46
N ARG A 322 -20.27 -26.38 -7.34
CA ARG A 322 -20.64 -27.17 -6.16
C ARG A 322 -20.09 -26.59 -4.85
N LEU A 323 -18.87 -26.06 -4.86
CA LEU A 323 -18.24 -25.46 -3.70
C LEU A 323 -18.75 -24.05 -3.39
N LEU A 324 -19.26 -23.31 -4.38
CA LEU A 324 -19.65 -21.90 -4.22
C LEU A 324 -21.17 -21.72 -4.03
N ARG A 325 -21.95 -22.69 -4.46
CA ARG A 325 -23.43 -22.62 -4.43
C ARG A 325 -23.93 -22.35 -3.02
N ASN A 326 -24.83 -21.37 -2.87
CA ASN A 326 -25.40 -20.89 -1.61
C ASN A 326 -24.38 -20.31 -0.60
N ARG A 327 -23.17 -19.94 -1.07
CA ARG A 327 -22.14 -19.32 -0.23
C ARG A 327 -21.75 -17.92 -0.70
N VAL A 328 -22.28 -17.48 -1.84
CA VAL A 328 -21.98 -16.20 -2.46
C VAL A 328 -23.21 -15.35 -2.67
N ILE A 329 -23.08 -14.06 -2.50
CA ILE A 329 -24.05 -13.00 -2.83
C ILE A 329 -23.41 -12.14 -3.91
N ILE A 330 -23.90 -12.26 -5.16
CA ILE A 330 -23.37 -11.52 -6.30
C ILE A 330 -24.17 -10.23 -6.48
N ASP A 331 -23.48 -9.09 -6.51
CA ASP A 331 -24.03 -7.77 -6.85
C ASP A 331 -23.40 -7.27 -8.15
N ASP A 332 -24.13 -7.36 -9.23
CA ASP A 332 -23.70 -7.07 -10.59
C ASP A 332 -24.61 -6.03 -11.28
N PRO A 333 -24.64 -4.77 -10.81
CA PRO A 333 -25.48 -3.74 -11.43
C PRO A 333 -24.99 -3.28 -12.81
N ASP A 334 -23.76 -3.62 -13.19
CA ASP A 334 -23.19 -3.32 -14.50
C ASP A 334 -23.43 -4.44 -15.54
N ASP A 335 -24.14 -5.53 -15.15
CA ASP A 335 -24.52 -6.68 -15.97
C ASP A 335 -23.33 -7.40 -16.64
N TYR A 336 -22.20 -7.50 -15.93
CA TYR A 336 -21.01 -8.20 -16.46
C TYR A 336 -21.28 -9.70 -16.67
N ALA A 337 -22.28 -10.25 -15.99
CA ALA A 337 -22.67 -11.67 -16.14
C ALA A 337 -23.00 -12.04 -17.58
N THR A 338 -23.57 -11.12 -18.39
CA THR A 338 -23.94 -11.35 -19.80
C THR A 338 -22.71 -11.43 -20.70
N ASP A 339 -21.59 -10.80 -20.36
CA ASP A 339 -20.34 -10.84 -21.11
C ASP A 339 -19.52 -12.11 -20.82
N TYR A 340 -19.83 -12.85 -19.76
CA TYR A 340 -19.06 -13.98 -19.30
C TYR A 340 -19.63 -15.33 -19.78
N GLU A 341 -18.99 -15.97 -20.74
CA GLU A 341 -19.13 -17.42 -20.89
C GLU A 341 -18.57 -18.14 -19.65
N SER A 342 -19.18 -19.27 -19.26
CA SER A 342 -18.79 -20.01 -18.05
C SER A 342 -17.31 -20.40 -18.01
N LYS A 343 -16.72 -20.72 -19.16
CA LYS A 343 -15.32 -21.14 -19.29
C LYS A 343 -14.30 -20.03 -18.93
N TYR A 344 -14.69 -18.75 -19.00
CA TYR A 344 -13.85 -17.60 -18.72
C TYR A 344 -14.01 -17.07 -17.28
N ARG A 345 -14.89 -17.66 -16.46
CA ARG A 345 -15.09 -17.29 -15.06
C ARG A 345 -14.02 -17.92 -14.16
N ILE A 346 -12.73 -17.67 -14.45
CA ILE A 346 -11.60 -18.40 -13.88
C ILE A 346 -11.14 -17.72 -12.60
N HIS A 347 -10.63 -16.47 -12.72
CA HIS A 347 -9.98 -15.79 -11.61
C HIS A 347 -10.96 -15.47 -10.47
N GLY A 348 -12.14 -14.92 -10.79
CA GLY A 348 -13.18 -14.68 -9.78
C GLY A 348 -13.65 -15.96 -9.07
N THR A 349 -13.76 -17.09 -9.78
CA THR A 349 -14.10 -18.39 -9.17
C THR A 349 -13.02 -18.86 -8.22
N SER A 350 -11.74 -18.76 -8.61
CA SER A 350 -10.59 -19.14 -7.79
C SER A 350 -10.50 -18.28 -6.53
N MET A 351 -10.55 -16.94 -6.65
CA MET A 351 -10.43 -16.01 -5.52
C MET A 351 -11.55 -16.19 -4.50
N VAL A 352 -12.78 -16.35 -4.96
CA VAL A 352 -13.94 -16.64 -4.09
C VAL A 352 -13.79 -18.00 -3.41
N SER A 353 -13.31 -19.03 -4.12
CA SER A 353 -13.03 -20.35 -3.54
C SER A 353 -12.00 -20.28 -2.42
N LEU A 354 -10.87 -19.59 -2.66
CA LEU A 354 -9.80 -19.42 -1.67
C LEU A 354 -10.24 -18.56 -0.48
N ALA A 355 -11.09 -17.55 -0.70
CA ALA A 355 -11.66 -16.76 0.39
C ALA A 355 -12.63 -17.57 1.28
N ILE A 356 -13.35 -18.53 0.70
CA ILE A 356 -14.28 -19.39 1.46
C ILE A 356 -13.55 -20.52 2.18
N TYR A 357 -12.60 -21.20 1.52
CA TYR A 357 -12.04 -22.49 1.96
C TYR A 357 -10.55 -22.45 2.30
N GLY A 358 -9.82 -21.38 1.91
CA GLY A 358 -8.37 -21.47 1.79
C GLY A 358 -7.94 -22.40 0.64
N ASP A 359 -6.72 -22.90 0.66
CA ASP A 359 -6.28 -23.94 -0.28
C ASP A 359 -7.02 -25.24 0.00
N LEU A 360 -7.72 -25.76 -1.00
CA LEU A 360 -8.54 -26.97 -0.85
C LEU A 360 -7.74 -28.21 -0.42
N ASN A 361 -6.43 -28.24 -0.67
CA ASN A 361 -5.54 -29.30 -0.18
C ASN A 361 -5.34 -29.29 1.35
N ARG A 362 -5.54 -28.14 2.02
CA ARG A 362 -5.49 -28.05 3.50
C ARG A 362 -6.70 -28.68 4.17
N ASN A 363 -7.80 -28.79 3.44
CA ASN A 363 -9.07 -29.29 3.97
C ASN A 363 -9.56 -28.50 5.21
N ASP A 364 -9.33 -27.18 5.19
CA ASP A 364 -9.79 -26.26 6.24
C ASP A 364 -11.33 -26.18 6.31
N THR A 365 -11.86 -25.64 7.41
CA THR A 365 -13.29 -25.35 7.55
C THR A 365 -13.62 -24.10 6.73
N PRO A 366 -14.70 -24.13 5.92
CA PRO A 366 -15.11 -22.91 5.24
C PRO A 366 -15.56 -21.84 6.24
N ILE A 367 -15.49 -20.57 5.82
CA ILE A 367 -15.94 -19.45 6.64
C ILE A 367 -17.43 -19.55 6.97
N SER A 368 -17.81 -18.98 8.10
CA SER A 368 -19.16 -19.06 8.69
C SER A 368 -20.19 -18.17 8.02
N SER A 369 -19.77 -17.08 7.35
CA SER A 369 -20.60 -16.10 6.67
C SER A 369 -20.56 -16.25 5.15
N PRO A 370 -21.57 -15.78 4.40
CA PRO A 370 -21.52 -15.72 2.94
C PRO A 370 -20.46 -14.68 2.49
N VAL A 371 -19.95 -14.85 1.26
CA VAL A 371 -19.06 -13.89 0.61
C VAL A 371 -19.89 -13.00 -0.33
N TYR A 372 -19.78 -11.68 -0.13
CA TYR A 372 -20.27 -10.71 -1.10
C TYR A 372 -19.30 -10.61 -2.27
N VAL A 373 -19.79 -10.69 -3.50
CA VAL A 373 -18.96 -10.63 -4.70
C VAL A 373 -19.41 -9.48 -5.59
N ARG A 374 -18.46 -8.60 -5.91
CA ARG A 374 -18.65 -7.52 -6.86
C ARG A 374 -17.78 -7.75 -8.09
N PRO A 375 -18.34 -8.14 -9.24
CA PRO A 375 -17.59 -8.23 -10.48
C PRO A 375 -17.06 -6.86 -10.91
N ILE A 376 -15.75 -6.79 -11.19
CA ILE A 376 -15.05 -5.59 -11.68
C ILE A 376 -14.15 -5.90 -12.89
N LEU A 377 -13.95 -7.18 -13.22
CA LEU A 377 -13.23 -7.64 -14.40
C LEU A 377 -14.22 -8.11 -15.47
N ARG A 378 -13.81 -8.04 -16.75
CA ARG A 378 -14.54 -8.60 -17.90
C ARG A 378 -13.61 -9.45 -18.77
N PRO A 379 -14.15 -10.44 -19.51
CA PRO A 379 -13.38 -11.14 -20.53
C PRO A 379 -13.01 -10.17 -21.63
N LYS A 380 -11.74 -10.14 -22.00
CA LYS A 380 -11.27 -9.37 -23.16
C LYS A 380 -10.33 -10.20 -24.03
N PRO A 381 -10.31 -9.95 -25.36
CA PRO A 381 -9.41 -10.66 -26.27
C PRO A 381 -7.94 -10.34 -25.96
N CYS A 382 -7.08 -11.36 -25.99
CA CYS A 382 -5.63 -11.21 -25.92
C CYS A 382 -4.97 -12.07 -27.01
N PHE A 383 -3.64 -11.98 -27.13
CA PHE A 383 -2.91 -12.72 -28.16
C PHE A 383 -3.08 -14.25 -28.06
N GLU A 384 -3.20 -14.77 -26.85
CA GLU A 384 -3.34 -16.20 -26.56
C GLU A 384 -4.80 -16.67 -26.40
N GLY A 385 -5.79 -15.79 -26.62
CA GLY A 385 -7.20 -16.14 -26.51
C GLY A 385 -8.05 -15.08 -25.81
N MET A 386 -8.54 -15.38 -24.62
CA MET A 386 -9.30 -14.44 -23.76
C MET A 386 -8.61 -14.35 -22.40
N GLU A 387 -8.62 -13.16 -21.83
CA GLU A 387 -8.17 -12.91 -20.45
C GLU A 387 -9.29 -12.24 -19.65
N GLU A 388 -9.26 -12.38 -18.33
CA GLU A 388 -10.09 -11.57 -17.45
C GLU A 388 -9.33 -10.31 -17.07
N GLY A 389 -9.84 -9.15 -17.41
CA GLY A 389 -9.12 -7.90 -17.18
C GLY A 389 -10.04 -6.73 -16.86
N ILE A 390 -9.43 -5.62 -16.45
CA ILE A 390 -10.14 -4.36 -16.27
C ILE A 390 -10.64 -3.90 -17.64
N PRO A 391 -11.92 -3.50 -17.76
CA PRO A 391 -12.46 -2.96 -19.03
C PRO A 391 -11.68 -1.73 -19.49
N ASP A 392 -11.35 -1.67 -20.78
CA ASP A 392 -10.59 -0.54 -21.35
C ASP A 392 -11.44 0.73 -21.56
N ASP A 393 -12.77 0.60 -21.46
CA ASP A 393 -13.76 1.66 -21.61
C ASP A 393 -14.21 2.26 -20.27
N HIS A 394 -13.62 1.83 -19.15
CA HIS A 394 -13.94 2.30 -17.79
C HIS A 394 -12.70 2.59 -16.97
N MET A 395 -12.80 3.61 -16.13
CA MET A 395 -11.78 3.93 -15.15
C MET A 395 -11.97 3.05 -13.90
N LEU A 396 -10.99 2.18 -13.58
CA LEU A 396 -11.05 1.32 -12.39
C LEU A 396 -11.34 2.10 -11.11
N ILE A 397 -10.80 3.31 -10.97
CA ILE A 397 -11.05 4.15 -9.79
C ILE A 397 -12.53 4.53 -9.65
N ASP A 398 -13.22 4.80 -10.76
CA ASP A 398 -14.66 5.10 -10.74
C ASP A 398 -15.48 3.85 -10.42
N THR A 399 -15.13 2.73 -11.02
CA THR A 399 -15.75 1.42 -10.73
C THR A 399 -15.66 1.07 -9.26
N LEU A 400 -14.46 1.16 -8.67
CA LEU A 400 -14.26 0.90 -7.23
C LEU A 400 -14.99 1.92 -6.34
N HIS A 401 -14.97 3.19 -6.70
CA HIS A 401 -15.68 4.23 -5.95
C HIS A 401 -17.18 3.96 -5.90
N ARG A 402 -17.81 3.67 -7.04
CA ARG A 402 -19.24 3.34 -7.12
C ARG A 402 -19.56 2.03 -6.40
N ALA A 403 -18.74 1.00 -6.60
CA ALA A 403 -18.93 -0.31 -6.00
C ALA A 403 -18.90 -0.27 -4.46
N ILE A 404 -17.89 0.39 -3.87
CA ILE A 404 -17.76 0.51 -2.42
C ILE A 404 -18.88 1.37 -1.83
N LYS A 405 -19.24 2.47 -2.47
CA LYS A 405 -20.37 3.31 -2.01
C LYS A 405 -21.69 2.55 -2.05
N ARG A 406 -21.99 1.86 -3.15
CA ARG A 406 -23.19 1.03 -3.26
C ARG A 406 -23.24 -0.04 -2.17
N MET A 407 -22.13 -0.71 -1.93
CA MET A 407 -22.03 -1.73 -0.87
C MET A 407 -22.30 -1.14 0.53
N MET A 408 -21.76 0.04 0.85
CA MET A 408 -21.78 0.62 2.18
C MET A 408 -22.89 1.63 2.44
N GLU A 409 -23.30 2.40 1.42
CA GLU A 409 -24.26 3.49 1.54
C GLU A 409 -25.52 3.27 0.69
N GLY A 410 -25.45 2.38 -0.29
CA GLY A 410 -26.47 2.26 -1.34
C GLY A 410 -26.22 3.19 -2.53
N ASP A 411 -27.16 3.19 -3.46
CA ASP A 411 -27.15 4.09 -4.61
C ASP A 411 -28.54 4.75 -4.79
N GLY A 412 -28.64 6.01 -4.53
CA GLY A 412 -29.90 6.75 -4.67
C GLY A 412 -31.05 6.16 -3.84
N GLU A 413 -31.95 5.43 -4.50
CA GLU A 413 -33.12 4.83 -3.87
C GLU A 413 -32.87 3.40 -3.33
N SER A 414 -31.79 2.75 -3.73
CA SER A 414 -31.45 1.40 -3.29
C SER A 414 -30.67 1.41 -1.99
N PRO A 415 -31.02 0.57 -1.00
CA PRO A 415 -30.27 0.49 0.25
C PRO A 415 -28.87 -0.09 0.04
N ALA A 416 -27.99 0.06 1.03
CA ALA A 416 -26.68 -0.55 1.05
C ALA A 416 -26.78 -2.09 0.86
N THR A 417 -25.96 -2.65 -0.02
CA THR A 417 -26.07 -4.06 -0.42
C THR A 417 -25.34 -5.01 0.55
N ALA A 418 -24.28 -4.55 1.23
CA ALA A 418 -23.57 -5.32 2.25
C ALA A 418 -22.88 -4.40 3.29
N PRO A 419 -23.64 -3.63 4.09
CA PRO A 419 -23.09 -2.61 5.01
C PRO A 419 -22.31 -3.23 6.19
N ASN A 420 -22.46 -4.51 6.46
CA ASN A 420 -21.79 -5.22 7.55
C ASN A 420 -20.44 -5.83 7.14
N THR A 421 -20.02 -5.66 5.89
CA THR A 421 -18.70 -6.07 5.42
C THR A 421 -17.58 -5.42 6.23
N LYS A 422 -16.58 -6.22 6.63
CA LYS A 422 -15.42 -5.79 7.42
C LYS A 422 -14.11 -5.92 6.64
N VAL A 423 -14.06 -6.83 5.67
CA VAL A 423 -12.88 -7.15 4.87
C VAL A 423 -13.24 -7.12 3.40
N ILE A 424 -12.45 -6.43 2.59
CA ILE A 424 -12.54 -6.46 1.13
C ILE A 424 -11.25 -7.06 0.58
N ASN A 425 -11.36 -8.17 -0.13
CA ASN A 425 -10.28 -8.72 -0.94
C ASN A 425 -10.21 -7.98 -2.28
N LEU A 426 -9.01 -7.55 -2.63
CA LEU A 426 -8.69 -6.93 -3.92
C LEU A 426 -7.43 -7.61 -4.48
N SER A 427 -7.62 -8.71 -5.19
CA SER A 427 -6.54 -9.51 -5.76
C SER A 427 -6.08 -8.98 -7.12
N ILE A 428 -5.85 -7.67 -7.21
CA ILE A 428 -5.49 -6.94 -8.43
C ILE A 428 -4.18 -6.19 -8.20
N GLY A 429 -3.28 -6.24 -9.19
CA GLY A 429 -2.08 -5.43 -9.25
C GLY A 429 -1.88 -4.94 -10.69
N ASP A 430 -1.65 -3.65 -10.90
CA ASP A 430 -1.46 -3.09 -12.24
C ASP A 430 0.01 -3.13 -12.65
N PRO A 431 0.43 -4.00 -13.60
CA PRO A 431 1.83 -4.19 -13.97
C PRO A 431 2.47 -2.93 -14.56
N VAL A 432 1.69 -2.04 -15.15
CA VAL A 432 2.20 -0.78 -15.70
C VAL A 432 2.19 0.37 -14.69
N ARG A 433 1.66 0.16 -13.48
CA ARG A 433 1.59 1.16 -12.41
C ARG A 433 2.36 0.70 -11.17
N GLN A 434 3.66 0.53 -11.31
CA GLN A 434 4.55 0.29 -10.18
C GLN A 434 4.64 1.54 -9.28
N LEU A 435 4.86 1.35 -7.98
CA LEU A 435 5.06 2.48 -7.05
C LEU A 435 6.32 3.26 -7.42
N THR A 436 6.15 4.50 -7.85
CA THR A 436 7.26 5.42 -8.21
C THR A 436 7.66 6.35 -7.07
N GLY A 437 6.80 7.18 -6.60
CA GLY A 437 7.08 8.13 -5.51
C GLY A 437 5.83 8.84 -5.03
N ILE A 438 4.74 8.71 -5.81
CA ILE A 438 3.46 9.36 -5.57
C ILE A 438 2.41 8.29 -5.30
N MET A 439 1.57 8.52 -4.30
CA MET A 439 0.42 7.67 -3.99
C MET A 439 -0.56 7.65 -5.17
N SER A 440 -0.87 6.46 -5.69
CA SER A 440 -1.81 6.32 -6.80
C SER A 440 -3.22 6.78 -6.43
N PRO A 441 -4.04 7.20 -7.40
CA PRO A 441 -5.43 7.56 -7.16
C PRO A 441 -6.24 6.43 -6.50
N ILE A 442 -6.02 5.18 -6.92
CA ILE A 442 -6.73 4.03 -6.36
C ILE A 442 -6.33 3.80 -4.91
N ALA A 443 -5.04 3.82 -4.57
CA ALA A 443 -4.60 3.68 -3.17
C ALA A 443 -5.14 4.83 -2.29
N ARG A 444 -5.20 6.07 -2.81
CA ARG A 444 -5.87 7.20 -2.11
C ARG A 444 -7.34 6.91 -1.82
N LEU A 445 -8.05 6.29 -2.77
CA LEU A 445 -9.46 5.90 -2.62
C LEU A 445 -9.63 4.82 -1.55
N LEU A 446 -8.81 3.75 -1.61
CA LEU A 446 -8.86 2.67 -0.63
C LEU A 446 -8.55 3.17 0.78
N ASP A 447 -7.53 4.01 0.95
CA ASP A 447 -7.17 4.58 2.25
C ASP A 447 -8.25 5.48 2.83
N PHE A 448 -8.90 6.28 1.97
CA PHE A 448 -10.04 7.11 2.36
C PHE A 448 -11.21 6.26 2.84
N PHE A 449 -11.59 5.23 2.08
CA PHE A 449 -12.70 4.35 2.44
C PHE A 449 -12.40 3.45 3.65
N ALA A 450 -11.16 2.94 3.78
CA ALA A 450 -10.73 2.21 4.96
C ALA A 450 -10.96 3.05 6.23
N TYR A 451 -10.54 4.31 6.21
CA TYR A 451 -10.73 5.22 7.33
C TYR A 451 -12.21 5.59 7.54
N LYS A 452 -12.96 5.86 6.47
CA LYS A 452 -14.38 6.28 6.52
C LYS A 452 -15.29 5.18 7.04
N TYR A 453 -15.19 3.97 6.47
CA TYR A 453 -16.11 2.86 6.78
C TYR A 453 -15.53 1.84 7.76
N LYS A 454 -14.29 2.01 8.22
CA LYS A 454 -13.60 1.08 9.11
C LYS A 454 -13.51 -0.34 8.54
N ILE A 455 -13.10 -0.41 7.27
CA ILE A 455 -12.94 -1.65 6.50
C ILE A 455 -11.45 -1.94 6.34
N LEU A 456 -11.08 -3.21 6.40
CA LEU A 456 -9.75 -3.71 6.05
C LEU A 456 -9.73 -4.14 4.58
N PHE A 457 -8.91 -3.47 3.75
CA PHE A 457 -8.59 -3.95 2.41
C PHE A 457 -7.40 -4.91 2.49
N ILE A 458 -7.56 -6.11 1.95
CA ILE A 458 -6.50 -7.10 1.75
C ILE A 458 -6.16 -7.09 0.27
N ILE A 459 -4.91 -6.68 -0.04
CA ILE A 459 -4.50 -6.32 -1.39
C ILE A 459 -3.31 -7.20 -1.80
N SER A 460 -3.33 -7.77 -3.00
CA SER A 460 -2.18 -8.49 -3.55
C SER A 460 -1.05 -7.52 -3.88
N ALA A 461 0.20 -7.91 -3.60
CA ALA A 461 1.38 -7.06 -3.85
C ALA A 461 1.68 -6.87 -5.35
N GLY A 462 1.26 -7.83 -6.17
CA GLY A 462 1.53 -7.92 -7.60
C GLY A 462 2.57 -8.98 -7.95
N ASN A 463 2.63 -9.33 -9.23
CA ASN A 463 3.51 -10.38 -9.76
C ASN A 463 4.42 -9.84 -10.86
N HIS A 464 5.68 -10.30 -10.86
CA HIS A 464 6.72 -9.98 -11.81
C HIS A 464 7.27 -11.27 -12.44
N PRO A 465 6.57 -11.88 -13.39
CA PRO A 465 7.03 -13.12 -14.05
C PRO A 465 8.35 -12.92 -14.82
N GLU A 466 8.65 -11.71 -15.27
CA GLU A 466 9.89 -11.32 -15.95
C GLU A 466 11.17 -11.51 -15.11
N ILE A 467 11.08 -11.84 -13.84
CA ILE A 467 12.23 -12.16 -13.00
C ILE A 467 13.09 -13.30 -13.60
N ILE A 468 12.48 -14.20 -14.37
CA ILE A 468 13.20 -15.29 -15.03
C ILE A 468 14.20 -14.77 -16.06
N ASP A 469 13.87 -13.65 -16.73
CA ASP A 469 14.72 -12.98 -17.72
C ASP A 469 15.91 -12.28 -17.03
N PHE A 470 15.66 -11.72 -15.82
CA PHE A 470 16.73 -11.11 -15.03
C PHE A 470 17.73 -12.14 -14.47
N VAL A 471 17.32 -13.39 -14.27
CA VAL A 471 18.22 -14.49 -13.94
C VAL A 471 19.20 -14.76 -15.08
N ASN A 472 18.75 -14.63 -16.33
CA ASN A 472 19.55 -14.72 -17.56
C ASN A 472 20.48 -15.95 -17.60
N LYS A 473 19.94 -17.14 -17.29
CA LYS A 473 20.65 -18.41 -17.33
C LYS A 473 19.88 -19.45 -18.14
N PRO A 474 20.59 -20.20 -19.03
CA PRO A 474 19.99 -21.36 -19.68
C PRO A 474 19.45 -22.37 -18.66
N PHE A 475 18.40 -23.08 -19.06
CA PHE A 475 17.76 -24.07 -18.18
C PHE A 475 18.74 -25.14 -17.64
N ASP A 476 19.64 -25.66 -18.50
CA ASP A 476 20.56 -26.73 -18.10
C ASP A 476 21.60 -26.23 -17.07
N GLU A 477 21.98 -24.96 -17.11
CA GLU A 477 22.81 -24.35 -16.06
C GLU A 477 22.06 -24.28 -14.73
N LEU A 478 20.81 -23.78 -14.74
CA LEU A 478 19.96 -23.70 -13.53
C LEU A 478 19.74 -25.10 -12.94
N LYS A 479 19.51 -26.11 -13.81
CA LYS A 479 19.29 -27.49 -13.39
C LYS A 479 20.51 -28.11 -12.74
N ALA A 480 21.70 -27.75 -13.19
CA ALA A 480 22.98 -28.27 -12.62
C ALA A 480 23.25 -27.70 -11.20
N LEU A 481 22.61 -26.60 -10.81
CA LEU A 481 22.78 -26.02 -9.50
C LEU A 481 22.00 -26.82 -8.43
N ASN A 482 22.56 -26.92 -7.23
CA ASN A 482 21.79 -27.36 -6.08
C ASN A 482 20.83 -26.25 -5.61
N MET A 483 19.90 -26.58 -4.72
CA MET A 483 18.85 -25.67 -4.29
C MET A 483 19.39 -24.39 -3.62
N SER A 484 20.41 -24.49 -2.76
CA SER A 484 21.03 -23.32 -2.13
C SER A 484 21.67 -22.36 -3.15
N GLN A 485 22.28 -22.92 -4.22
CA GLN A 485 22.81 -22.11 -5.31
C GLN A 485 21.70 -21.45 -6.14
N ARG A 486 20.58 -22.14 -6.39
CA ARG A 486 19.41 -21.54 -7.05
C ARG A 486 18.83 -20.40 -6.20
N ASN A 487 18.64 -20.61 -4.90
CA ASN A 487 18.21 -19.55 -3.98
C ASN A 487 19.09 -18.29 -4.11
N LYS A 488 20.41 -18.49 -4.19
CA LYS A 488 21.37 -17.38 -4.36
C LYS A 488 21.23 -16.69 -5.70
N VAL A 489 21.09 -17.44 -6.79
CA VAL A 489 20.91 -16.89 -8.15
C VAL A 489 19.65 -16.02 -8.23
N PHE A 490 18.52 -16.52 -7.71
CA PHE A 490 17.28 -15.73 -7.67
C PHE A 490 17.38 -14.54 -6.70
N GLY A 491 18.01 -14.73 -5.54
CA GLY A 491 18.26 -13.64 -4.59
C GLY A 491 19.11 -12.52 -5.18
N ASP A 492 20.15 -12.85 -5.93
CA ASP A 492 20.99 -11.88 -6.63
C ASP A 492 20.21 -11.16 -7.75
N ALA A 493 19.38 -11.89 -8.53
CA ALA A 493 18.54 -11.30 -9.57
C ALA A 493 17.54 -10.30 -8.94
N ILE A 494 16.90 -10.64 -7.83
CA ILE A 494 16.02 -9.76 -7.08
C ILE A 494 16.78 -8.51 -6.60
N ASN A 495 17.94 -8.68 -5.96
CA ASN A 495 18.72 -7.55 -5.42
C ASN A 495 19.18 -6.58 -6.50
N ASN A 496 19.58 -7.10 -7.67
CA ASN A 496 20.08 -6.28 -8.77
C ASN A 496 18.94 -5.54 -9.52
N ASN A 497 17.69 -6.02 -9.40
CA ASN A 497 16.55 -5.51 -10.15
C ASN A 497 15.43 -4.96 -9.25
N GLN A 498 15.71 -4.57 -8.00
CA GLN A 498 14.73 -4.08 -7.03
C GLN A 498 13.82 -2.95 -7.55
N TRP A 499 14.31 -2.14 -8.47
CA TRP A 499 13.54 -1.02 -9.05
C TRP A 499 12.46 -1.49 -10.02
N ASN A 500 12.65 -2.65 -10.65
CA ASN A 500 11.72 -3.25 -11.61
C ASN A 500 10.73 -4.23 -10.95
N LEU A 501 10.98 -4.61 -9.70
CA LEU A 501 10.20 -5.61 -8.96
C LEU A 501 9.36 -5.01 -7.83
N LYS A 502 9.05 -3.73 -7.91
CA LYS A 502 8.28 -3.02 -6.88
C LYS A 502 6.82 -3.46 -6.85
N ILE A 503 6.21 -3.23 -5.68
CA ILE A 503 4.78 -3.41 -5.49
C ILE A 503 3.97 -2.65 -6.54
N LEU A 504 2.87 -3.27 -6.98
CA LEU A 504 1.99 -2.77 -8.04
C LEU A 504 0.78 -2.07 -7.43
N SER A 505 0.39 -0.92 -8.00
CA SER A 505 -0.81 -0.21 -7.55
C SER A 505 -2.04 -1.13 -7.60
N PRO A 506 -2.91 -1.12 -6.55
CA PRO A 506 -2.98 -0.19 -5.43
C PRO A 506 -2.35 -0.71 -4.12
N SER A 507 -1.40 -1.63 -4.17
CA SER A 507 -0.81 -2.28 -3.00
C SER A 507 0.03 -1.36 -2.10
N GLU A 508 0.29 -0.11 -2.53
CA GLU A 508 0.91 0.92 -1.70
C GLU A 508 -0.04 1.58 -0.70
N SER A 509 -1.30 1.17 -0.62
CA SER A 509 -2.29 1.66 0.36
C SER A 509 -1.74 1.62 1.78
N LEU A 510 -1.86 2.73 2.51
CA LEU A 510 -1.34 2.87 3.87
C LEU A 510 -2.21 2.16 4.91
N ASN A 511 -3.53 2.22 4.73
CA ASN A 511 -4.52 1.65 5.65
C ASN A 511 -4.84 0.20 5.34
N GLY A 512 -4.58 -0.26 4.11
CA GLY A 512 -4.72 -1.66 3.70
C GLY A 512 -3.71 -2.61 4.35
N LEU A 513 -3.80 -3.87 4.00
CA LEU A 513 -2.84 -4.93 4.32
C LEU A 513 -2.39 -5.57 3.01
N THR A 514 -1.11 -5.39 2.66
CA THR A 514 -0.54 -5.85 1.40
C THR A 514 0.11 -7.22 1.55
N ILE A 515 -0.24 -8.16 0.67
CA ILE A 515 0.17 -9.56 0.77
C ILE A 515 1.07 -9.97 -0.40
N GLY A 516 2.29 -10.38 -0.09
CA GLY A 516 3.22 -11.04 -0.99
C GLY A 516 3.03 -12.56 -0.99
N ALA A 517 3.53 -13.22 -2.02
CA ALA A 517 3.43 -14.66 -2.19
C ALA A 517 4.65 -15.40 -1.64
N LEU A 518 4.44 -16.45 -0.86
CA LEU A 518 5.44 -17.48 -0.60
C LEU A 518 5.48 -18.46 -1.77
N TYR A 519 6.64 -18.98 -2.06
CA TYR A 519 6.86 -20.13 -2.95
C TYR A 519 6.54 -21.41 -2.18
N ASP A 520 5.28 -21.57 -1.80
CA ASP A 520 4.80 -22.64 -0.96
C ASP A 520 3.34 -23.01 -1.27
N ASP A 521 3.04 -24.29 -1.18
CA ASP A 521 1.72 -24.91 -1.33
C ASP A 521 1.69 -26.28 -0.63
N PHE A 522 0.57 -26.98 -0.72
CA PHE A 522 0.39 -28.29 -0.08
C PHE A 522 0.56 -29.47 -1.05
N THR A 523 1.23 -29.24 -2.19
CA THR A 523 1.56 -30.27 -3.18
C THR A 523 3.00 -30.77 -3.03
N SER A 524 3.34 -31.89 -3.68
CA SER A 524 4.68 -32.47 -3.59
C SER A 524 5.16 -33.14 -4.90
N PRO A 525 4.96 -32.52 -6.08
CA PRO A 525 5.48 -33.08 -7.31
C PRO A 525 6.99 -33.02 -7.36
N ALA A 526 7.62 -33.99 -8.06
CA ALA A 526 9.07 -34.08 -8.21
C ALA A 526 9.56 -33.31 -9.43
N GLU A 527 10.80 -32.78 -9.32
CA GLU A 527 11.54 -32.28 -10.49
C GLU A 527 11.76 -33.42 -11.53
N ASN A 528 11.85 -33.02 -12.79
CA ASN A 528 12.11 -33.95 -13.88
C ASN A 528 13.14 -33.38 -14.89
N SER A 529 13.30 -34.03 -16.04
CA SER A 529 14.27 -33.58 -17.05
C SER A 529 13.95 -32.23 -17.67
N ARG A 530 12.69 -31.79 -17.62
CA ARG A 530 12.18 -30.56 -18.26
C ARG A 530 11.66 -29.53 -17.29
N CYS A 531 11.48 -29.87 -16.01
CA CYS A 531 10.89 -29.00 -15.00
C CYS A 531 11.68 -29.02 -13.71
N ILE A 532 12.05 -27.87 -13.18
CA ILE A 532 12.80 -27.69 -11.93
C ILE A 532 12.15 -26.61 -11.04
N TRP A 533 12.42 -26.67 -9.73
CA TRP A 533 12.03 -25.62 -8.80
C TRP A 533 12.93 -24.40 -8.92
N ALA A 534 12.38 -23.22 -8.77
CA ALA A 534 13.13 -21.97 -8.78
C ALA A 534 13.93 -21.79 -7.48
N VAL A 535 13.24 -21.90 -6.33
CA VAL A 535 13.81 -21.71 -5.00
C VAL A 535 13.25 -22.76 -4.03
N ASP A 536 13.79 -22.81 -2.82
CA ASP A 536 13.28 -23.67 -1.75
C ASP A 536 11.81 -23.36 -1.39
N LYS A 537 11.09 -24.40 -1.02
CA LYS A 537 9.75 -24.28 -0.42
C LYS A 537 9.79 -23.40 0.83
N GLY A 538 8.81 -22.48 0.96
CA GLY A 538 8.71 -21.51 2.06
C GLY A 538 9.51 -20.22 1.86
N MET A 539 10.36 -20.13 0.82
CA MET A 539 10.99 -18.87 0.42
C MET A 539 9.95 -17.91 -0.16
N PRO A 540 10.19 -16.58 -0.15
CA PRO A 540 9.40 -15.67 -0.97
C PRO A 540 9.37 -16.12 -2.42
N SER A 541 8.21 -16.08 -3.07
CA SER A 541 8.12 -16.40 -4.50
C SER A 541 8.97 -15.41 -5.29
N PRO A 542 9.84 -15.87 -6.20
CA PRO A 542 10.63 -14.97 -7.02
C PRO A 542 9.78 -14.00 -7.86
N MET A 543 8.57 -14.41 -8.22
CA MET A 543 7.63 -13.57 -8.96
C MET A 543 6.91 -12.54 -8.10
N SER A 544 6.91 -12.69 -6.77
CA SER A 544 6.21 -11.75 -5.89
C SER A 544 6.87 -10.38 -5.92
N ALA A 545 6.05 -9.34 -6.07
CA ALA A 545 6.52 -7.97 -5.91
C ALA A 545 7.10 -7.74 -4.52
N ILE A 546 8.11 -6.86 -4.45
CA ILE A 546 8.82 -6.50 -3.24
C ILE A 546 8.72 -4.99 -2.95
N GLY A 547 8.82 -4.61 -1.68
CA GLY A 547 8.80 -3.19 -1.26
C GLY A 547 10.17 -2.53 -1.47
N LYS A 548 10.31 -1.27 -1.18
CA LYS A 548 9.64 -0.48 -0.11
C LYS A 548 8.28 0.06 -0.56
N GLY A 549 7.36 0.17 0.40
CA GLY A 549 6.11 0.88 0.20
C GLY A 549 6.29 2.41 0.17
N TYR A 550 5.16 3.11 0.11
CA TYR A 550 5.12 4.57 0.03
C TYR A 550 5.93 5.25 1.16
N ARG A 551 6.78 6.22 0.82
CA ARG A 551 7.73 6.89 1.75
C ARG A 551 8.59 5.92 2.55
N SER A 552 8.98 4.81 1.96
CA SER A 552 9.75 3.73 2.60
C SER A 552 9.05 3.10 3.82
N THR A 553 7.73 2.95 3.77
CA THR A 553 7.01 2.05 4.66
C THR A 553 7.43 0.60 4.41
N ILE A 554 7.12 -0.28 5.33
CA ILE A 554 7.22 -1.72 5.11
C ILE A 554 6.11 -2.12 4.13
N ALA A 555 6.46 -2.81 3.05
CA ALA A 555 5.55 -3.44 2.10
C ALA A 555 6.32 -4.50 1.29
N PRO A 556 5.67 -5.62 0.88
CA PRO A 556 4.38 -6.06 1.39
C PRO A 556 4.35 -6.13 2.91
N ASP A 557 3.16 -6.10 3.56
CA ASP A 557 3.07 -6.23 5.01
C ASP A 557 3.36 -7.67 5.47
N LEU A 558 2.82 -8.65 4.75
CA LEU A 558 2.89 -10.08 5.05
C LEU A 558 3.20 -10.89 3.79
N PHE A 559 3.69 -12.10 3.99
CA PHE A 559 3.81 -13.13 2.95
C PHE A 559 3.01 -14.37 3.35
N TYR A 560 2.25 -14.94 2.40
CA TYR A 560 1.43 -16.11 2.66
C TYR A 560 1.48 -17.10 1.49
N TYR A 561 0.91 -18.28 1.64
CA TYR A 561 0.94 -19.35 0.63
C TYR A 561 0.42 -18.84 -0.72
N GLY A 562 1.32 -18.68 -1.68
CA GLY A 562 1.00 -18.18 -3.01
C GLY A 562 1.13 -19.23 -4.11
N GLY A 563 1.34 -20.49 -3.73
CA GLY A 563 1.60 -21.55 -4.70
C GLY A 563 3.01 -21.53 -5.27
N ARG A 564 3.40 -22.63 -5.89
CA ARG A 564 4.67 -22.79 -6.60
C ARG A 564 4.44 -23.00 -8.08
N LYS A 565 5.41 -22.64 -8.89
CA LYS A 565 5.48 -22.99 -10.33
C LYS A 565 6.83 -23.60 -10.67
N PHE A 566 6.84 -24.55 -11.58
CA PHE A 566 8.07 -25.03 -12.17
C PHE A 566 8.64 -24.03 -13.19
N ILE A 567 9.96 -23.99 -13.27
CA ILE A 567 10.68 -23.49 -14.44
C ILE A 567 10.75 -24.62 -15.46
N ARG A 568 10.36 -24.33 -16.70
CA ARG A 568 10.35 -25.26 -17.82
C ARG A 568 11.45 -24.93 -18.82
N LYS A 569 12.02 -25.98 -19.43
CA LYS A 569 12.94 -25.85 -20.56
C LYS A 569 12.17 -25.56 -21.85
N ASN A 570 12.50 -24.48 -22.52
CA ASN A 570 12.05 -24.17 -23.90
C ASN A 570 12.82 -24.95 -24.96
N HIS A 571 12.34 -24.98 -26.20
CA HIS A 571 12.98 -25.65 -27.31
C HIS A 571 14.37 -25.09 -27.67
N ASP A 572 14.58 -23.79 -27.47
CA ASP A 572 15.85 -23.09 -27.67
C ASP A 572 16.83 -23.21 -26.48
N GLY A 573 16.42 -23.90 -25.41
CA GLY A 573 17.23 -24.08 -24.21
C GLY A 573 17.08 -22.97 -23.16
N THR A 574 16.27 -21.94 -23.40
CA THR A 574 15.95 -20.91 -22.42
C THR A 574 15.03 -21.45 -21.32
N SER A 575 14.86 -20.67 -20.28
CA SER A 575 14.00 -20.95 -19.13
C SER A 575 12.74 -20.12 -19.19
N THR A 576 11.58 -20.71 -18.86
CA THR A 576 10.32 -19.99 -18.71
C THR A 576 9.49 -20.60 -17.56
N TRP A 577 8.55 -19.84 -17.03
CA TRP A 577 7.57 -20.39 -16.09
C TRP A 577 6.59 -21.31 -16.81
N ILE A 578 6.17 -22.38 -16.13
CA ILE A 578 5.10 -23.23 -16.66
C ILE A 578 3.77 -22.48 -16.58
N THR A 579 2.94 -22.57 -17.62
CA THR A 579 1.62 -21.92 -17.69
C THR A 579 0.47 -22.83 -17.26
N SER A 580 0.72 -24.15 -17.16
CA SER A 580 -0.31 -25.16 -16.78
C SER A 580 -0.93 -24.87 -15.43
N THR A 581 -2.23 -25.10 -15.32
CA THR A 581 -3.02 -25.03 -14.08
C THR A 581 -3.13 -26.41 -13.37
N ARG A 582 -2.25 -27.35 -13.71
CA ARG A 582 -2.05 -28.59 -12.97
C ARG A 582 -1.04 -28.40 -11.86
N GLU A 583 -1.03 -29.37 -10.92
CA GLU A 583 -0.03 -29.40 -9.83
C GLU A 583 1.40 -29.06 -10.34
N PRO A 584 2.16 -28.19 -9.66
CA PRO A 584 1.94 -27.63 -8.33
C PRO A 584 1.14 -26.32 -8.32
N GLY A 585 0.73 -25.89 -7.11
CA GLY A 585 0.03 -24.64 -6.86
C GLY A 585 -0.96 -24.70 -5.72
N CYS A 586 -1.70 -23.64 -5.50
CA CYS A 586 -2.87 -23.58 -4.60
C CYS A 586 -4.08 -24.16 -5.33
N LEU A 587 -4.73 -25.15 -4.74
CA LEU A 587 -5.92 -25.77 -5.32
C LEU A 587 -7.17 -24.97 -4.99
N SER A 588 -7.94 -24.60 -6.02
CA SER A 588 -9.20 -23.88 -5.86
C SER A 588 -10.25 -24.32 -6.89
N ALA A 589 -11.51 -23.90 -6.69
CA ALA A 589 -12.56 -24.11 -7.68
C ALA A 589 -12.22 -23.42 -9.01
N ALA A 590 -12.57 -24.09 -10.11
CA ALA A 590 -12.32 -23.62 -11.47
C ALA A 590 -13.46 -24.02 -12.42
N PRO A 591 -13.66 -23.34 -13.55
CA PRO A 591 -14.48 -23.85 -14.63
C PRO A 591 -13.92 -25.19 -15.14
N TYR A 592 -14.82 -26.10 -15.52
CA TYR A 592 -14.50 -27.37 -16.15
C TYR A 592 -15.27 -27.48 -17.47
N GLU A 593 -15.39 -28.64 -18.07
CA GLU A 593 -16.13 -28.84 -19.32
C GLU A 593 -17.51 -28.18 -19.31
N ALA A 594 -18.03 -27.81 -20.48
CA ALA A 594 -19.31 -27.11 -20.63
C ALA A 594 -20.45 -27.81 -19.86
N GLY A 595 -21.02 -27.09 -18.89
CA GLY A 595 -22.10 -27.59 -18.03
C GLY A 595 -21.65 -28.34 -16.76
N SER A 596 -20.37 -28.62 -16.56
CA SER A 596 -19.84 -29.16 -15.31
C SER A 596 -19.80 -28.10 -14.21
N LYS A 597 -20.08 -28.53 -12.97
CA LYS A 597 -20.07 -27.65 -11.77
C LYS A 597 -19.03 -28.07 -10.74
N ASP A 598 -18.05 -28.85 -11.13
CA ASP A 598 -17.17 -29.59 -10.22
C ASP A 598 -15.68 -29.46 -10.61
N GLY A 599 -15.26 -28.41 -11.31
CA GLY A 599 -13.85 -28.22 -11.69
C GLY A 599 -13.00 -27.69 -10.55
N CYS A 600 -11.72 -28.15 -10.52
CA CYS A 600 -10.68 -27.56 -9.68
C CYS A 600 -9.41 -27.41 -10.49
N ALA A 601 -8.58 -26.42 -10.16
CA ALA A 601 -7.30 -26.17 -10.79
C ALA A 601 -6.28 -25.58 -9.80
N PHE A 602 -5.01 -25.61 -10.18
CA PHE A 602 -3.91 -25.12 -9.38
C PHE A 602 -3.44 -23.77 -9.92
N TYR A 603 -3.37 -22.77 -9.05
CA TYR A 603 -2.93 -21.44 -9.38
C TYR A 603 -1.76 -21.00 -8.50
N SER A 604 -1.08 -19.92 -8.88
CA SER A 604 -0.01 -19.36 -8.07
C SER A 604 0.18 -17.88 -8.36
N GLY A 605 0.26 -17.10 -7.31
CA GLY A 605 0.52 -15.66 -7.35
C GLY A 605 0.22 -14.98 -6.02
N THR A 606 0.42 -13.68 -6.00
CA THR A 606 0.07 -12.84 -4.84
C THR A 606 -1.44 -12.73 -4.65
N SER A 607 -2.23 -12.96 -5.70
CA SER A 607 -3.70 -13.04 -5.65
C SER A 607 -4.16 -14.19 -4.78
N ASP A 608 -3.57 -15.39 -4.97
CA ASP A 608 -3.87 -16.59 -4.17
C ASP A 608 -3.50 -16.39 -2.70
N ALA A 609 -2.35 -15.77 -2.44
CA ALA A 609 -1.92 -15.44 -1.08
C ALA A 609 -2.90 -14.46 -0.40
N ALA A 610 -3.32 -13.41 -1.10
CA ALA A 610 -4.27 -12.42 -0.59
C ALA A 610 -5.66 -13.02 -0.31
N ALA A 611 -6.16 -13.87 -1.21
CA ALA A 611 -7.43 -14.55 -1.03
C ALA A 611 -7.41 -15.51 0.18
N GLN A 612 -6.31 -16.23 0.41
CA GLN A 612 -6.15 -17.10 1.58
C GLN A 612 -6.01 -16.29 2.89
N ILE A 613 -5.32 -15.14 2.90
CA ILE A 613 -5.32 -14.24 4.07
C ILE A 613 -6.73 -13.68 4.32
N THR A 614 -7.54 -13.50 3.29
CA THR A 614 -8.94 -13.09 3.45
C THR A 614 -9.77 -14.18 4.15
N HIS A 615 -9.53 -15.45 3.82
CA HIS A 615 -10.07 -16.58 4.56
C HIS A 615 -9.68 -16.55 6.04
N GLU A 616 -8.41 -16.38 6.33
CA GLU A 616 -7.91 -16.30 7.71
C GLU A 616 -8.49 -15.07 8.45
N ALA A 617 -8.68 -13.93 7.76
CA ALA A 617 -9.31 -12.75 8.35
C ALA A 617 -10.75 -13.00 8.80
N ALA A 618 -11.54 -13.75 8.03
CA ALA A 618 -12.89 -14.13 8.41
C ALA A 618 -12.90 -15.05 9.66
N LYS A 619 -11.98 -16.01 9.72
CA LYS A 619 -11.81 -16.87 10.91
C LYS A 619 -11.36 -16.07 12.13
N CYS A 620 -10.43 -15.14 11.95
CA CYS A 620 -10.02 -14.23 13.01
C CYS A 620 -11.18 -13.38 13.53
N TYR A 621 -12.06 -12.92 12.63
CA TYR A 621 -13.26 -12.18 13.02
C TYR A 621 -14.17 -12.99 13.92
N ASP A 622 -14.45 -14.26 13.58
CA ASP A 622 -15.28 -15.13 14.38
C ASP A 622 -14.69 -15.36 15.79
N VAL A 623 -13.38 -15.64 15.87
CA VAL A 623 -12.66 -15.84 17.14
C VAL A 623 -12.70 -14.60 18.01
N LEU A 624 -12.37 -13.43 17.43
CA LEU A 624 -12.38 -12.17 18.16
C LEU A 624 -13.79 -11.78 18.61
N ASN A 625 -14.79 -11.92 17.74
CA ASN A 625 -16.16 -11.58 18.07
C ASN A 625 -16.70 -12.45 19.21
N GLN A 626 -16.35 -13.74 19.24
CA GLN A 626 -16.69 -14.63 20.34
C GLN A 626 -15.98 -14.21 21.62
N LEU A 627 -14.67 -13.91 21.57
CA LEU A 627 -13.91 -13.45 22.72
C LEU A 627 -14.52 -12.19 23.35
N PHE A 628 -14.79 -11.17 22.51
CA PHE A 628 -15.37 -9.92 23.01
C PHE A 628 -16.78 -10.14 23.59
N LEU A 629 -17.60 -11.00 22.96
CA LEU A 629 -18.92 -11.33 23.48
C LEU A 629 -18.86 -12.02 24.87
N GLU A 630 -17.88 -12.89 25.07
CA GLU A 630 -17.70 -13.58 26.37
C GLU A 630 -17.14 -12.67 27.45
N GLU A 631 -16.17 -11.82 27.14
CA GLU A 631 -15.49 -10.94 28.09
C GLU A 631 -16.27 -9.66 28.42
N THR A 632 -16.99 -9.10 27.43
CA THR A 632 -17.63 -7.78 27.59
C THR A 632 -19.15 -7.82 27.47
N GLY A 633 -19.72 -8.96 27.11
CA GLY A 633 -21.15 -9.10 26.80
C GLY A 633 -21.60 -8.49 25.48
N VAL A 634 -20.68 -7.87 24.71
CA VAL A 634 -20.94 -7.22 23.43
C VAL A 634 -19.90 -7.67 22.42
N GLY A 635 -20.31 -8.00 21.20
CA GLY A 635 -19.38 -8.32 20.11
C GLY A 635 -18.44 -7.16 19.76
N ILE A 636 -17.52 -7.38 18.84
CA ILE A 636 -16.56 -6.35 18.41
C ILE A 636 -17.29 -5.11 17.89
N LEU A 637 -16.90 -3.94 18.38
CA LEU A 637 -17.41 -2.67 17.87
C LEU A 637 -16.95 -2.44 16.42
N PRO A 638 -17.82 -1.92 15.53
CA PRO A 638 -17.49 -1.72 14.11
C PRO A 638 -16.21 -0.92 13.87
N GLU A 639 -15.97 0.12 14.67
CA GLU A 639 -14.80 1.00 14.59
C GLU A 639 -13.48 0.30 14.92
N SER A 640 -13.51 -0.79 15.67
CA SER A 640 -12.32 -1.54 16.10
C SER A 640 -12.03 -2.76 15.22
N THR A 641 -13.01 -3.23 14.44
CA THR A 641 -12.90 -4.51 13.73
C THR A 641 -11.72 -4.54 12.76
N ALA A 642 -11.58 -3.57 11.88
CA ALA A 642 -10.52 -3.54 10.88
C ALA A 642 -9.12 -3.49 11.51
N ILE A 643 -8.94 -2.71 12.58
CA ILE A 643 -7.65 -2.58 13.29
C ILE A 643 -7.31 -3.84 14.08
N LEU A 644 -8.29 -4.50 14.67
CA LEU A 644 -8.13 -5.79 15.36
C LEU A 644 -7.69 -6.88 14.38
N LEU A 645 -8.37 -6.99 13.23
CA LEU A 645 -8.02 -7.96 12.19
C LEU A 645 -6.63 -7.69 11.62
N LYS A 646 -6.31 -6.43 11.30
CA LYS A 646 -4.98 -6.03 10.82
C LYS A 646 -3.88 -6.38 11.81
N ALA A 647 -4.08 -6.11 13.10
CA ALA A 647 -3.14 -6.43 14.16
C ALA A 647 -2.99 -7.94 14.35
N MET A 648 -4.09 -8.68 14.44
CA MET A 648 -4.10 -10.13 14.70
C MET A 648 -3.42 -10.92 13.58
N LEU A 649 -3.74 -10.62 12.32
CA LEU A 649 -3.11 -11.25 11.15
C LEU A 649 -1.59 -11.04 11.13
N THR A 650 -1.12 -9.89 11.63
CA THR A 650 0.31 -9.55 11.63
C THR A 650 1.04 -10.02 12.87
N HIS A 651 0.37 -10.15 14.02
CA HIS A 651 1.03 -10.35 15.32
C HIS A 651 1.86 -11.63 15.40
N GLY A 652 1.44 -12.70 14.73
CA GLY A 652 2.19 -13.96 14.64
C GLY A 652 3.25 -13.98 13.54
N ALA A 653 3.43 -12.89 12.78
CA ALA A 653 4.32 -12.88 11.62
C ALA A 653 5.80 -12.88 12.02
N SER A 654 6.59 -13.71 11.34
CA SER A 654 8.04 -13.77 11.54
C SER A 654 8.74 -14.42 10.36
N TRP A 655 10.00 -14.04 10.13
CA TRP A 655 10.92 -14.74 9.21
C TRP A 655 11.79 -15.79 9.94
N GLU A 656 11.65 -15.94 11.25
CA GLU A 656 12.52 -16.83 12.04
C GLU A 656 12.71 -18.22 11.43
N PRO A 657 11.67 -18.92 10.91
CA PRO A 657 11.83 -20.28 10.39
C PRO A 657 12.80 -20.40 9.21
N ILE A 658 12.95 -19.33 8.41
CA ILE A 658 13.79 -19.34 7.20
C ILE A 658 14.81 -18.19 7.17
N ALA A 659 14.96 -17.44 8.26
CA ALA A 659 15.76 -16.21 8.31
C ALA A 659 17.22 -16.41 7.84
N GLU A 660 17.85 -17.51 8.21
CA GLU A 660 19.22 -17.82 7.80
C GLU A 660 19.30 -18.09 6.29
N LYS A 661 18.44 -18.97 5.76
CA LYS A 661 18.38 -19.27 4.32
C LYS A 661 18.11 -18.01 3.49
N LEU A 662 17.16 -17.22 3.95
CA LEU A 662 16.75 -15.97 3.29
C LEU A 662 17.88 -14.94 3.29
N SER A 663 18.59 -14.79 4.41
CA SER A 663 19.75 -13.89 4.53
C SER A 663 20.88 -14.32 3.60
N LEU A 664 21.16 -15.61 3.49
CA LEU A 664 22.16 -16.15 2.57
C LEU A 664 21.77 -15.94 1.11
N ALA A 665 20.52 -16.20 0.74
CA ALA A 665 20.01 -15.99 -0.61
C ALA A 665 20.07 -14.52 -1.02
N MET A 666 19.56 -13.62 -0.16
CA MET A 666 19.49 -12.19 -0.43
C MET A 666 20.82 -11.44 -0.20
N GLY A 667 21.82 -12.08 0.41
CA GLY A 667 23.07 -11.39 0.77
C GLY A 667 22.88 -10.22 1.73
N SER A 668 21.80 -10.24 2.52
CA SER A 668 21.38 -9.14 3.40
C SER A 668 21.27 -9.61 4.85
N SER A 669 21.53 -8.71 5.80
CA SER A 669 21.29 -9.03 7.22
C SER A 669 19.81 -9.23 7.52
N PRO A 670 19.42 -10.06 8.50
CA PRO A 670 18.03 -10.25 8.88
C PRO A 670 17.28 -8.95 9.19
N LYS A 671 17.97 -7.94 9.74
CA LYS A 671 17.41 -6.61 10.05
C LYS A 671 17.00 -5.79 8.82
N GLN A 672 17.48 -6.15 7.63
CA GLN A 672 17.16 -5.46 6.39
C GLN A 672 16.04 -6.15 5.61
N LEU A 673 15.75 -7.42 5.93
CA LEU A 673 14.78 -8.22 5.19
C LEU A 673 13.36 -7.63 5.23
N SER A 674 12.91 -7.18 6.39
CA SER A 674 11.56 -6.62 6.55
C SER A 674 11.28 -5.38 5.68
N LYS A 675 12.33 -4.68 5.29
CA LYS A 675 12.22 -3.50 4.41
C LYS A 675 11.75 -3.86 2.99
N TRP A 676 12.07 -5.07 2.53
CA TRP A 676 11.78 -5.55 1.19
C TRP A 676 10.68 -6.62 1.17
N LEU A 677 10.63 -7.43 2.23
CA LEU A 677 9.84 -8.64 2.33
C LEU A 677 8.81 -8.60 3.47
N GLY A 678 8.57 -7.45 4.08
CA GLY A 678 7.54 -7.31 5.11
C GLY A 678 7.88 -7.96 6.46
N ASN A 679 6.84 -8.16 7.27
CA ASN A 679 6.97 -8.68 8.63
C ASN A 679 7.16 -10.20 8.70
N GLY A 680 6.98 -10.89 7.59
CA GLY A 680 7.19 -12.35 7.50
C GLY A 680 5.91 -13.13 7.27
N ILE A 681 5.95 -14.40 7.70
CA ILE A 681 4.88 -15.37 7.52
C ILE A 681 3.99 -15.34 8.76
N PRO A 682 2.69 -15.04 8.65
CA PRO A 682 1.75 -15.06 9.77
C PRO A 682 1.56 -16.49 10.30
N ASN A 683 1.48 -16.60 11.62
CA ASN A 683 1.08 -17.80 12.31
C ASN A 683 -0.09 -17.45 13.23
N ILE A 684 -1.31 -17.64 12.73
CA ILE A 684 -2.53 -17.24 13.42
C ILE A 684 -2.84 -18.13 14.60
N ASP A 685 -2.61 -19.44 14.47
CA ASP A 685 -2.81 -20.40 15.55
C ASP A 685 -1.97 -20.03 16.78
N ARG A 686 -0.72 -19.57 16.55
CA ARG A 686 0.16 -19.09 17.61
C ARG A 686 -0.40 -17.85 18.31
N VAL A 687 -1.14 -17.00 17.63
CA VAL A 687 -1.76 -15.81 18.23
C VAL A 687 -2.99 -16.18 19.05
N VAL A 688 -3.84 -17.02 18.49
CA VAL A 688 -5.14 -17.41 19.09
C VAL A 688 -4.97 -18.26 20.34
N GLU A 689 -3.99 -19.17 20.35
CA GLU A 689 -3.76 -20.12 21.41
C GLU A 689 -2.56 -19.72 22.27
N CYS A 690 -2.79 -19.29 23.52
CA CYS A 690 -1.74 -19.09 24.50
C CYS A 690 -1.24 -20.43 25.06
N THR A 691 -0.02 -20.46 25.62
CA THR A 691 0.55 -21.63 26.26
C THR A 691 0.95 -21.32 27.71
N LYS A 692 1.42 -22.32 28.46
CA LYS A 692 1.98 -22.11 29.81
C LYS A 692 3.11 -21.07 29.78
N GLU A 693 3.92 -21.08 28.75
CA GLU A 693 5.10 -20.22 28.54
C GLU A 693 4.84 -18.95 27.75
N ARG A 694 3.64 -18.80 27.16
CA ARG A 694 3.28 -17.65 26.33
C ARG A 694 1.88 -17.14 26.63
N ILE A 695 1.78 -15.84 26.84
CA ILE A 695 0.53 -15.10 26.96
C ILE A 695 0.42 -14.07 25.84
N THR A 696 -0.77 -13.88 25.30
CA THR A 696 -1.11 -12.83 24.35
C THR A 696 -2.26 -11.98 24.87
N LEU A 697 -2.04 -10.66 24.89
CA LEU A 697 -3.00 -9.68 25.39
C LEU A 697 -3.41 -8.72 24.26
N ILE A 698 -4.66 -8.28 24.30
CA ILE A 698 -5.26 -7.31 23.38
C ILE A 698 -5.58 -6.04 24.14
N GLY A 699 -5.04 -4.90 23.70
CA GLY A 699 -5.37 -3.57 24.19
C GLY A 699 -6.12 -2.78 23.13
N LEU A 700 -7.20 -2.11 23.51
CA LEU A 700 -7.88 -1.11 22.71
C LEU A 700 -7.71 0.26 23.37
N GLY A 701 -7.48 1.29 22.58
CA GLY A 701 -7.37 2.65 23.07
C GLY A 701 -7.77 3.69 22.03
N GLU A 702 -7.90 4.93 22.47
CA GLU A 702 -8.20 6.08 21.61
C GLU A 702 -7.35 7.27 22.03
N VAL A 703 -6.45 7.69 21.17
CA VAL A 703 -5.47 8.73 21.50
C VAL A 703 -5.61 9.96 20.61
N LYS A 704 -5.48 11.16 21.22
CA LYS A 704 -5.48 12.44 20.50
C LYS A 704 -4.06 12.88 20.16
N ILE A 705 -3.96 13.83 19.23
CA ILE A 705 -2.69 14.48 18.87
C ILE A 705 -2.02 15.04 20.12
N ASP A 706 -0.72 14.76 20.26
CA ASP A 706 0.16 15.15 21.37
C ASP A 706 -0.12 14.47 22.72
N GLU A 707 -0.99 13.46 22.74
CA GLU A 707 -1.21 12.57 23.90
C GLU A 707 -0.52 11.22 23.71
N GLY A 708 -0.47 10.44 24.79
CA GLY A 708 -0.06 9.04 24.80
C GLY A 708 -0.92 8.24 25.76
N GLU A 709 -0.84 6.92 25.64
CA GLU A 709 -1.50 5.95 26.50
C GLU A 709 -0.53 4.85 26.91
N VAL A 710 -0.68 4.34 28.14
CA VAL A 710 0.22 3.36 28.75
C VAL A 710 -0.52 2.07 29.05
N PHE A 711 0.01 0.95 28.54
CA PHE A 711 -0.37 -0.39 28.93
C PHE A 711 0.69 -0.97 29.85
N ARG A 712 0.28 -1.67 30.90
CA ARG A 712 1.15 -2.28 31.89
C ARG A 712 1.03 -3.79 31.82
N LEU A 713 2.10 -4.46 31.41
CA LEU A 713 2.18 -5.91 31.40
C LEU A 713 2.81 -6.37 32.73
N PRO A 714 2.03 -6.96 33.65
CA PRO A 714 2.59 -7.50 34.88
C PRO A 714 3.39 -8.75 34.57
N LEU A 715 4.61 -8.84 35.09
CA LEU A 715 5.45 -9.99 34.88
C LEU A 715 5.65 -10.75 36.20
N PRO A 716 5.70 -12.11 36.18
CA PRO A 716 5.95 -12.90 37.38
C PRO A 716 7.34 -12.63 37.94
N VAL A 717 7.45 -12.60 39.27
CA VAL A 717 8.74 -12.45 39.99
C VAL A 717 9.61 -13.69 39.76
N ASP A 718 9.02 -14.85 39.53
CA ASP A 718 9.67 -16.15 39.43
C ASP A 718 10.71 -16.29 38.33
N PHE A 719 10.70 -15.40 37.30
CA PHE A 719 11.79 -15.36 36.33
C PHE A 719 12.90 -14.35 36.65
N SER A 720 12.78 -13.62 37.79
CA SER A 720 13.87 -12.76 38.27
C SER A 720 15.13 -13.56 38.54
N SER A 721 16.28 -13.00 38.16
CA SER A 721 17.62 -13.59 38.35
C SER A 721 17.86 -14.94 37.63
N ARG A 722 16.98 -15.36 36.73
CA ARG A 722 17.13 -16.57 35.92
C ARG A 722 17.69 -16.23 34.54
N LEU A 723 18.65 -17.05 34.08
CA LEU A 723 19.14 -17.01 32.69
C LEU A 723 18.15 -17.78 31.82
N MET A 724 17.32 -17.06 31.06
CA MET A 724 16.36 -17.67 30.14
C MET A 724 16.15 -16.79 28.91
N LYS A 725 15.86 -17.42 27.79
CA LYS A 725 15.44 -16.70 26.57
C LYS A 725 14.02 -16.16 26.78
N ARG A 726 13.86 -14.88 26.49
CA ARG A 726 12.57 -14.17 26.53
C ARG A 726 12.30 -13.52 25.19
N LYS A 727 11.03 -13.49 24.80
CA LYS A 727 10.57 -12.88 23.56
C LYS A 727 9.34 -12.04 23.86
N LEU A 728 9.38 -10.78 23.46
CA LEU A 728 8.25 -9.85 23.47
C LEU A 728 7.89 -9.54 22.02
N THR A 729 6.66 -9.78 21.65
CA THR A 729 6.10 -9.36 20.37
C THR A 729 5.07 -8.28 20.61
N VAL A 730 5.17 -7.15 19.92
CA VAL A 730 4.23 -6.03 20.03
C VAL A 730 3.78 -5.60 18.65
N THR A 731 2.47 -5.51 18.44
CA THR A 731 1.86 -5.07 17.19
C THR A 731 0.84 -3.99 17.47
N LEU A 732 1.03 -2.83 16.86
CA LEU A 732 0.13 -1.68 16.91
C LEU A 732 -0.47 -1.50 15.52
N ALA A 733 -1.80 -1.47 15.43
CA ALA A 733 -2.52 -1.15 14.20
C ALA A 733 -3.53 -0.03 14.43
N TYR A 734 -3.65 0.86 13.46
CA TYR A 734 -4.64 1.93 13.42
C TYR A 734 -4.98 2.28 11.97
N LEU A 735 -6.06 3.01 11.76
CA LEU A 735 -6.39 3.61 10.48
C LEU A 735 -6.14 5.12 10.56
N SER A 736 -5.28 5.62 9.68
CA SER A 736 -4.98 7.05 9.62
C SER A 736 -5.92 7.78 8.68
N PRO A 737 -6.46 8.96 9.07
CA PRO A 737 -6.97 9.87 8.06
C PRO A 737 -5.85 10.22 7.08
N VAL A 738 -6.18 10.47 5.82
CA VAL A 738 -5.20 10.78 4.78
C VAL A 738 -5.40 12.19 4.25
N VAL A 739 -4.32 12.79 3.74
CA VAL A 739 -4.31 14.11 3.12
C VAL A 739 -3.75 13.96 1.70
N PRO A 740 -4.61 13.64 0.73
CA PRO A 740 -4.21 13.18 -0.61
C PRO A 740 -3.34 14.16 -1.40
N ASN A 741 -3.48 15.46 -1.15
CA ASN A 741 -2.70 16.52 -1.81
C ASN A 741 -1.42 16.92 -1.06
N LYS A 742 -0.95 16.06 -0.14
CA LYS A 742 0.34 16.19 0.54
C LYS A 742 1.09 14.89 0.47
N GLN A 743 2.37 14.96 0.19
CA GLN A 743 3.19 13.75 0.21
C GLN A 743 3.40 13.20 1.62
N ALA A 744 3.38 14.04 2.66
CA ALA A 744 3.30 13.52 4.03
C ALA A 744 2.11 12.56 4.20
N TYR A 745 1.05 12.75 3.40
CA TYR A 745 -0.10 11.90 3.12
C TYR A 745 -0.83 11.39 4.36
N ARG A 746 -0.13 10.62 5.22
CA ARG A 746 -0.65 10.13 6.49
C ARG A 746 -0.98 11.30 7.41
N GLY A 747 -2.25 11.43 7.80
CA GLY A 747 -2.71 12.57 8.61
C GLY A 747 -2.13 12.57 10.02
N ILE A 748 -2.04 11.39 10.64
CA ILE A 748 -1.63 11.20 12.03
C ILE A 748 -0.68 10.01 12.12
N GLN A 749 0.32 10.11 12.98
CA GLN A 749 1.23 9.02 13.31
C GLN A 749 1.02 8.55 14.74
N LEU A 750 0.75 7.24 14.88
CA LEU A 750 0.87 6.53 16.13
C LEU A 750 2.13 5.66 16.10
N TRP A 751 2.75 5.47 17.27
CA TRP A 751 3.82 4.51 17.47
C TRP A 751 3.85 4.07 18.93
N PHE A 752 4.40 2.89 19.18
CA PHE A 752 4.69 2.47 20.54
C PHE A 752 6.19 2.53 20.85
N ASP A 753 6.48 2.68 22.14
CA ASP A 753 7.78 2.49 22.75
C ASP A 753 7.63 1.49 23.91
N VAL A 754 8.65 0.63 24.09
CA VAL A 754 8.72 -0.33 25.20
C VAL A 754 9.71 0.19 26.22
N ASP A 755 9.29 0.30 27.48
CA ASP A 755 10.15 0.68 28.59
C ASP A 755 10.21 -0.47 29.62
N ASP A 756 11.41 -1.02 29.78
CA ASP A 756 11.75 -2.05 30.77
C ASP A 756 12.52 -1.48 31.97
N ASN A 757 12.36 -0.18 32.22
CA ASN A 757 13.08 0.58 33.26
C ASN A 757 14.62 0.47 33.15
N GLY A 758 15.12 0.28 31.91
CA GLY A 758 16.57 0.19 31.63
C GLY A 758 17.23 -1.11 32.10
N LYS A 759 16.45 -2.13 32.46
CA LYS A 759 16.98 -3.40 32.99
C LYS A 759 17.48 -4.35 31.91
N GLY A 760 17.18 -4.08 30.62
CA GLY A 760 17.62 -4.93 29.51
C GLY A 760 16.87 -6.25 29.44
N LEU A 761 15.58 -6.24 29.80
CA LEU A 761 14.70 -7.40 29.71
C LEU A 761 14.59 -7.94 28.29
N VAL A 762 14.48 -7.03 27.33
CA VAL A 762 14.33 -7.31 25.89
C VAL A 762 15.21 -6.36 25.04
N PRO A 763 16.55 -6.50 25.12
CA PRO A 763 17.47 -5.49 24.59
C PRO A 763 17.59 -5.48 23.06
N ASP A 764 17.31 -6.62 22.39
CA ASP A 764 17.56 -6.78 20.96
C ASP A 764 16.26 -6.82 20.15
N ARG A 765 16.22 -6.02 19.06
CA ARG A 765 15.16 -6.10 18.04
C ARG A 765 15.53 -7.10 16.96
N LEU A 766 14.59 -7.99 16.64
CA LEU A 766 14.72 -8.91 15.51
C LEU A 766 14.07 -8.32 14.24
N ASN A 767 14.70 -8.56 13.10
CA ASN A 767 14.15 -8.45 11.76
C ASN A 767 13.61 -7.08 11.32
N THR A 768 13.74 -6.00 12.11
CA THR A 768 13.08 -4.73 11.81
C THR A 768 14.03 -3.53 11.90
N GLU A 769 13.93 -2.67 10.89
CA GLU A 769 14.48 -1.32 10.96
C GLU A 769 13.49 -0.42 11.69
N TRP A 770 13.84 0.04 12.90
CA TRP A 770 12.97 0.80 13.80
C TRP A 770 12.37 2.09 13.20
N GLN A 771 13.01 2.65 12.18
CA GLN A 771 12.50 3.84 11.49
C GLN A 771 11.43 3.48 10.46
N ALA A 772 11.58 2.37 9.73
CA ALA A 772 10.65 1.96 8.69
C ALA A 772 9.30 1.50 9.29
N VAL A 773 9.35 0.72 10.37
CA VAL A 773 8.12 0.22 11.03
C VAL A 773 7.19 1.32 11.55
N ARG A 774 7.72 2.51 11.84
CA ARG A 774 6.93 3.65 12.33
C ARG A 774 6.32 4.52 11.24
N LYS A 775 6.60 4.21 9.97
CA LYS A 775 6.14 5.04 8.84
C LYS A 775 4.74 4.69 8.35
N GLY A 776 4.29 3.46 8.53
CA GLY A 776 2.97 2.97 8.15
C GLY A 776 1.87 3.26 9.18
N SER A 777 0.75 2.58 9.03
CA SER A 777 -0.36 2.50 10.01
C SER A 777 -0.36 1.17 10.78
N LEU A 778 0.72 0.40 10.61
CA LEU A 778 0.99 -0.88 11.27
C LEU A 778 2.44 -0.85 11.76
N GLN A 779 2.65 -1.11 13.07
CA GLN A 779 3.97 -1.27 13.66
C GLN A 779 4.03 -2.64 14.32
N HIS A 780 4.93 -3.51 13.83
CA HIS A 780 5.16 -4.85 14.37
C HIS A 780 6.64 -5.00 14.71
N GLU A 781 6.94 -5.30 15.97
CA GLU A 781 8.31 -5.48 16.44
C GLU A 781 8.41 -6.71 17.35
N ILE A 782 9.52 -7.44 17.21
CA ILE A 782 9.89 -8.58 18.04
C ILE A 782 11.17 -8.23 18.78
N PHE A 783 11.14 -8.37 20.10
CA PHE A 783 12.28 -8.12 20.99
C PHE A 783 12.68 -9.42 21.67
N VAL A 784 13.98 -9.63 21.84
CA VAL A 784 14.54 -10.81 22.47
C VAL A 784 15.56 -10.45 23.56
N GLY A 785 15.66 -11.28 24.57
CA GLY A 785 16.65 -11.13 25.63
C GLY A 785 16.95 -12.47 26.27
N GLU A 786 18.21 -12.68 26.72
CA GLU A 786 18.63 -13.94 27.34
C GLU A 786 19.30 -13.73 28.71
N LYS A 787 19.72 -12.50 29.04
CA LYS A 787 20.47 -12.22 30.25
C LYS A 787 19.64 -12.43 31.51
N ALA A 788 20.25 -12.93 32.61
CA ALA A 788 19.64 -12.88 33.94
C ALA A 788 19.45 -11.41 34.35
N ILE A 789 18.24 -11.07 34.80
CA ILE A 789 17.88 -9.72 35.25
C ILE A 789 17.22 -9.81 36.63
N VAL A 790 17.35 -8.75 37.43
CA VAL A 790 16.60 -8.61 38.67
C VAL A 790 15.28 -7.90 38.37
N TRP A 791 14.18 -8.60 38.66
CA TRP A 791 12.82 -8.09 38.41
C TRP A 791 12.01 -8.23 39.71
N ASN A 792 11.51 -7.14 40.24
CA ASN A 792 10.87 -7.06 41.58
C ASN A 792 9.39 -6.67 41.43
N ASP A 793 8.59 -7.53 40.81
CA ASP A 793 7.14 -7.32 40.60
C ASP A 793 6.80 -5.97 39.92
N GLU A 794 7.68 -5.52 39.02
CA GLU A 794 7.47 -4.32 38.24
C GLU A 794 6.71 -4.67 36.95
N ASP A 795 6.04 -3.67 36.36
CA ASP A 795 5.40 -3.83 35.09
C ASP A 795 6.35 -3.52 33.93
N LEU A 796 6.24 -4.28 32.85
CA LEU A 796 6.77 -3.88 31.58
C LEU A 796 5.80 -2.85 30.95
N ILE A 797 6.32 -1.67 30.64
CA ILE A 797 5.50 -0.56 30.16
C ILE A 797 5.54 -0.49 28.65
N ILE A 798 4.36 -0.45 28.02
CA ILE A 798 4.22 -0.23 26.58
C ILE A 798 3.43 1.05 26.41
N LYS A 799 4.07 2.07 25.86
CA LYS A 799 3.50 3.39 25.67
C LYS A 799 3.17 3.65 24.21
N VAL A 800 1.90 3.88 23.92
CA VAL A 800 1.44 4.33 22.60
C VAL A 800 1.43 5.85 22.57
N ASN A 801 2.02 6.43 21.57
CA ASN A 801 2.15 7.88 21.40
C ASN A 801 1.46 8.33 20.11
N CYS A 802 0.95 9.55 20.09
CA CYS A 802 0.29 10.14 18.93
C CYS A 802 0.85 11.52 18.59
N LYS A 803 1.08 11.78 17.30
CA LYS A 803 1.42 13.13 16.80
C LYS A 803 0.73 13.43 15.47
N ALA A 804 0.55 14.73 15.20
CA ALA A 804 0.20 15.19 13.86
C ALA A 804 1.30 14.84 12.85
N ASP A 805 0.91 14.42 11.64
CA ASP A 805 1.79 14.26 10.49
C ASP A 805 1.33 15.27 9.40
N ALA A 806 0.67 14.84 8.33
CA ALA A 806 0.16 15.76 7.30
C ALA A 806 -0.99 16.65 7.79
N CYS A 807 -1.77 16.21 8.77
CA CYS A 807 -2.95 16.92 9.27
C CYS A 807 -2.72 17.50 10.67
N LYS A 808 -2.64 18.84 10.79
CA LYS A 808 -2.42 19.53 12.07
C LYS A 808 -3.70 19.75 12.92
N LYS A 809 -4.89 19.39 12.41
CA LYS A 809 -6.18 19.78 13.01
C LYS A 809 -7.18 18.62 13.16
N VAL A 810 -6.74 17.41 13.41
CA VAL A 810 -7.67 16.32 13.78
C VAL A 810 -8.05 16.52 15.24
N LYS A 811 -9.34 16.75 15.49
CA LYS A 811 -9.89 16.96 16.85
C LYS A 811 -10.39 15.67 17.50
N THR A 812 -10.67 14.66 16.69
CA THR A 812 -11.16 13.36 17.16
C THR A 812 -10.01 12.48 17.64
N ALA A 813 -10.24 11.68 18.68
CA ALA A 813 -9.34 10.61 19.08
C ALA A 813 -9.27 9.57 17.95
N ILE A 814 -8.12 8.92 17.81
CA ILE A 814 -7.88 7.87 16.82
C ILE A 814 -7.93 6.54 17.53
N PRO A 815 -8.87 5.67 17.17
CA PRO A 815 -8.89 4.29 17.67
C PRO A 815 -7.65 3.52 17.21
N TYR A 816 -7.10 2.73 18.11
CA TYR A 816 -6.00 1.81 17.77
C TYR A 816 -6.16 0.50 18.53
N CYS A 817 -5.47 -0.53 18.02
CA CYS A 817 -5.37 -1.83 18.64
C CYS A 817 -3.91 -2.17 18.89
N LEU A 818 -3.63 -2.74 20.06
CA LEU A 818 -2.31 -3.22 20.49
C LEU A 818 -2.40 -4.70 20.85
N PHE A 819 -1.65 -5.55 20.13
CA PHE A 819 -1.40 -6.94 20.55
C PHE A 819 -0.04 -7.03 21.21
N VAL A 820 0.03 -7.74 22.31
CA VAL A 820 1.27 -7.95 23.07
C VAL A 820 1.39 -9.42 23.47
N SER A 821 2.40 -10.13 22.94
CA SER A 821 2.75 -11.46 23.42
C SER A 821 4.06 -11.42 24.18
N PHE A 822 4.08 -12.03 25.36
CA PHE A 822 5.31 -12.30 26.10
C PHE A 822 5.51 -13.80 26.24
N GLU A 823 6.73 -14.26 26.00
CA GLU A 823 7.09 -15.67 25.94
C GLU A 823 8.43 -15.91 26.63
N VAL A 824 8.53 -17.00 27.34
CA VAL A 824 9.75 -17.51 27.97
C VAL A 824 10.11 -18.88 27.40
N ALA A 825 11.39 -19.26 27.50
CA ALA A 825 11.82 -20.57 27.02
C ALA A 825 11.13 -21.70 27.79
N GLU A 826 10.86 -22.80 27.13
CA GLU A 826 10.36 -24.03 27.73
C GLU A 826 11.34 -24.61 28.76
N GLY A 827 10.83 -25.41 29.70
CA GLY A 827 11.63 -26.12 30.70
C GLY A 827 11.86 -25.38 32.02
N PHE A 828 11.28 -24.18 32.18
CA PHE A 828 11.22 -23.48 33.44
C PHE A 828 9.89 -23.77 34.16
N ASP A 829 9.94 -24.00 35.49
CA ASP A 829 8.73 -24.22 36.28
C ASP A 829 8.04 -22.87 36.60
N VAL A 830 7.48 -22.25 35.57
CA VAL A 830 6.73 -20.97 35.60
C VAL A 830 5.50 -21.12 34.74
N ASP A 831 4.32 -20.85 35.30
CA ASP A 831 3.08 -20.76 34.53
C ASP A 831 2.79 -19.27 34.22
N LEU A 832 3.51 -18.75 33.20
CA LEU A 832 3.42 -17.35 32.79
C LEU A 832 1.98 -16.92 32.48
N TYR A 833 1.22 -17.80 31.81
CA TYR A 833 -0.15 -17.49 31.44
C TYR A 833 -1.03 -17.28 32.68
N THR A 834 -1.04 -18.26 33.61
CA THR A 834 -1.89 -18.21 34.79
C THR A 834 -1.55 -17.02 35.71
N ASP A 835 -0.26 -16.75 35.89
CA ASP A 835 0.20 -15.66 36.78
C ASP A 835 -0.15 -14.28 36.21
N VAL A 836 0.07 -14.06 34.93
CA VAL A 836 -0.26 -12.78 34.27
C VAL A 836 -1.77 -12.60 34.17
N ALA A 837 -2.51 -13.65 33.77
CA ALA A 837 -3.97 -13.62 33.70
C ALA A 837 -4.61 -13.22 35.03
N ALA A 838 -4.19 -13.84 36.14
CA ALA A 838 -4.71 -13.52 37.47
C ALA A 838 -4.48 -12.05 37.85
N LYS A 839 -3.28 -11.51 37.55
CA LYS A 839 -2.95 -10.10 37.83
C LYS A 839 -3.76 -9.12 36.95
N ILE A 840 -4.00 -9.47 35.71
CA ILE A 840 -4.82 -8.64 34.79
C ILE A 840 -6.27 -8.63 35.23
N HIS A 841 -6.88 -9.80 35.54
CA HIS A 841 -8.26 -9.87 36.01
C HIS A 841 -8.47 -9.06 37.31
N GLN A 842 -7.54 -9.14 38.23
CA GLN A 842 -7.60 -8.35 39.48
C GLN A 842 -7.59 -6.84 39.19
N ARG A 843 -6.84 -6.37 38.16
CA ARG A 843 -6.81 -4.95 37.78
C ARG A 843 -8.10 -4.49 37.11
N VAL A 844 -8.73 -5.34 36.30
CA VAL A 844 -10.04 -5.05 35.69
C VAL A 844 -11.09 -4.89 36.79
N GLU A 845 -11.16 -5.81 37.73
CA GLU A 845 -12.10 -5.71 38.87
C GLU A 845 -11.93 -4.41 39.70
N ILE A 846 -10.68 -3.94 39.87
CA ILE A 846 -10.41 -2.68 40.60
C ILE A 846 -10.83 -1.46 39.75
N GLN A 847 -10.72 -1.50 38.44
CA GLN A 847 -11.15 -0.39 37.58
C GLN A 847 -12.68 -0.26 37.46
N ASP A 848 -13.40 -1.37 37.52
CA ASP A 848 -14.86 -1.42 37.46
C ASP A 848 -15.55 -1.14 38.80
N SER A 849 -14.83 -1.19 39.93
CA SER A 849 -15.30 -0.85 41.29
C SER A 849 -15.10 0.65 41.61
#